data_fd1c5f96821be9a8e5a32d8f07bab8cc
#
_entry.id   fd1c5f96821be9a8e5a32d8f07bab8cc
#
_cell.length_a   1.000
_cell.length_b   1.000
_cell.length_c   1.000
_cell.angle_alpha   90.00
_cell.angle_beta   90.00
_cell.angle_gamma   90.00
#
_symmetry.space_group_name_H-M   'P 1'
#
loop_
_entity.id
_entity.type
_entity.pdbx_description
1 polymer ?
#
loop_
_entity_poly.entity_id
_entity_poly.type
_entity_poly.pdbx_seq_one_letter_code
_entity_poly.pdbx_strand_id
1 'polypeptide(L)'
;MNPTVQELVAALTLEEKAGLCSGADFWHTKAVERLGIPAIKVSDGPHGLRTQREGSTDPNDSIEAVCFPAGCAAAASFDPALTRRMGAALGREARANGVQILLGPAVNIKRSPLCGRNFEYYSEDPYLAGELAAGFINGVQSEGVGTSIKHFAGNDQETRRLSVNSRVDERTLQEIYLPAFETAVKKARPWTVMCSYNRLNGAYASENKPLLTDILRGAWGFDGFVMSDWGAVNDRVKGIAAGLELEMPGSQGVNDRRLIDAVRSGALDEAVLDRAVTRILNIVLLAADLAQRPAAFDRAAHHRLAAELAAQSGVLLRNLGALPLHRGQKVVYIGAYADQPRYQGGGSSHVNTTAVSALDAALLHDRMVQYVEGFPADRDQRDETEFLRAVTAAEAADVAVIFAGLPDSFESEGGDRRHMRLPDCQNNLIARVAAVQKNTVVVLHTGAPVECPWADDVSSVLCMYLAGEGVGEAEDALLWGDADPCGRLPETWPLRLEDTPCYLDFPGDGVTADYREGVYVGYRWYDARRMPVRWPFGHGLSYTGYVYRNAVLSADTLAEQGLVTVQVTVKNSGAMQGAEVVQLYVADTTGTPVAGGRVLQVLRGFQKIALQPGEEQVVTFTLTPRDLSHYDAALHDWYAAPGRYEIRIGHSSRDIRVTLPLHYAGTRLPPLQVDETTPLGILLADPRTAPVVQHALRDETAAMTNGGGDGLMPPEAMAQMFDALTLRNMINFGGPQAEEKLTKLLETLQDAVQ
;
A
#
# COMPACT_ATOMS: atom_id res chain seq x y z
N MET A 1 -1.06 -22.73 39.91
CA MET A 1 -1.57 -22.61 38.54
C MET A 1 -1.87 -21.11 38.33
N ASN A 2 -1.37 -20.53 37.27
CA ASN A 2 -1.76 -19.17 36.97
C ASN A 2 -3.26 -19.17 36.61
N PRO A 3 -4.03 -18.13 37.01
CA PRO A 3 -5.44 -18.03 36.68
C PRO A 3 -5.62 -17.92 35.16
N THR A 4 -6.71 -18.49 34.65
CA THR A 4 -7.10 -18.31 33.25
C THR A 4 -7.60 -16.90 33.02
N VAL A 5 -7.60 -16.46 31.76
CA VAL A 5 -8.14 -15.12 31.41
C VAL A 5 -9.60 -14.97 31.83
N GLN A 6 -10.40 -16.03 31.71
CA GLN A 6 -11.81 -16.03 32.13
C GLN A 6 -11.95 -15.86 33.68
N GLU A 7 -11.08 -16.52 34.46
CA GLU A 7 -11.07 -16.33 35.91
C GLU A 7 -10.63 -14.91 36.30
N LEU A 8 -9.67 -14.32 35.57
CA LEU A 8 -9.27 -12.94 35.79
C LEU A 8 -10.41 -11.97 35.48
N VAL A 9 -11.07 -12.12 34.31
CA VAL A 9 -12.21 -11.26 33.94
C VAL A 9 -13.34 -11.32 34.94
N ALA A 10 -13.66 -12.51 35.46
CA ALA A 10 -14.67 -12.71 36.49
C ALA A 10 -14.28 -12.08 37.86
N ALA A 11 -12.98 -11.94 38.14
CA ALA A 11 -12.48 -11.36 39.40
C ALA A 11 -12.29 -9.84 39.34
N LEU A 12 -12.32 -9.24 38.13
CA LEU A 12 -12.23 -7.80 37.93
C LEU A 12 -13.49 -7.06 38.37
N THR A 13 -13.34 -5.89 39.00
CA THR A 13 -14.47 -4.97 39.23
C THR A 13 -14.81 -4.25 37.93
N LEU A 14 -16.00 -3.63 37.84
CA LEU A 14 -16.42 -2.84 36.68
C LEU A 14 -15.45 -1.69 36.40
N GLU A 15 -14.94 -1.04 37.46
CA GLU A 15 -13.95 0.05 37.38
C GLU A 15 -12.63 -0.45 36.79
N GLU A 16 -12.15 -1.61 37.20
CA GLU A 16 -10.94 -2.22 36.66
C GLU A 16 -11.09 -2.66 35.20
N LYS A 17 -12.25 -3.25 34.85
CA LYS A 17 -12.57 -3.58 33.44
C LYS A 17 -12.54 -2.35 32.55
N ALA A 18 -13.24 -1.28 32.97
CA ALA A 18 -13.25 -0.01 32.24
C ALA A 18 -11.84 0.60 32.16
N GLY A 19 -11.09 0.53 33.26
CA GLY A 19 -9.72 1.00 33.33
C GLY A 19 -8.77 0.28 32.37
N LEU A 20 -8.85 -1.04 32.25
CA LEU A 20 -8.03 -1.83 31.31
C LEU A 20 -8.28 -1.48 29.85
N CYS A 21 -9.43 -0.85 29.53
CA CYS A 21 -9.77 -0.42 28.19
C CYS A 21 -9.22 0.96 27.81
N SER A 22 -8.35 1.56 28.65
CA SER A 22 -7.66 2.82 28.35
C SER A 22 -6.21 2.81 28.83
N GLY A 23 -5.35 3.64 28.20
CA GLY A 23 -3.96 3.80 28.60
C GLY A 23 -3.80 4.35 30.01
N ALA A 24 -2.70 3.98 30.67
CA ALA A 24 -2.28 4.54 31.94
C ALA A 24 -1.62 5.91 31.74
N ASP A 25 -0.82 6.01 30.72
CA ASP A 25 -0.10 7.19 30.27
C ASP A 25 0.00 7.20 28.74
N PHE A 26 0.97 7.91 28.18
CA PHE A 26 1.15 8.04 26.73
C PHE A 26 1.56 6.72 26.05
N TRP A 27 2.21 5.79 26.78
CA TRP A 27 2.83 4.59 26.21
C TRP A 27 2.45 3.28 26.88
N HIS A 28 1.76 3.30 28.03
CA HIS A 28 1.50 2.08 28.81
C HIS A 28 0.01 1.80 28.95
N THR A 29 -0.32 0.49 28.98
CA THR A 29 -1.61 0.02 29.45
C THR A 29 -1.67 0.08 30.97
N LYS A 30 -2.87 -0.02 31.56
CA LYS A 30 -3.02 -0.06 33.03
C LYS A 30 -2.73 -1.46 33.57
N ALA A 31 -2.10 -1.52 34.75
CA ALA A 31 -1.94 -2.72 35.53
C ALA A 31 -3.10 -2.93 36.50
N VAL A 32 -3.34 -4.17 36.92
CA VAL A 32 -4.20 -4.50 38.08
C VAL A 32 -3.40 -5.37 39.03
N GLU A 33 -2.64 -4.75 39.92
CA GLU A 33 -1.64 -5.40 40.79
C GLU A 33 -2.23 -6.52 41.64
N ARG A 34 -3.43 -6.30 42.22
CA ARG A 34 -4.08 -7.30 43.08
C ARG A 34 -4.39 -8.65 42.39
N LEU A 35 -4.46 -8.64 41.06
CA LEU A 35 -4.69 -9.80 40.21
C LEU A 35 -3.45 -10.23 39.41
N GLY A 36 -2.32 -9.57 39.64
CA GLY A 36 -1.08 -9.85 38.93
C GLY A 36 -1.14 -9.53 37.42
N ILE A 37 -2.04 -8.65 36.98
CA ILE A 37 -2.12 -8.17 35.62
C ILE A 37 -1.10 -7.03 35.40
N PRO A 38 -0.06 -7.23 34.58
CA PRO A 38 0.96 -6.21 34.38
C PRO A 38 0.51 -5.13 33.40
N ALA A 39 1.17 -3.96 33.44
CA ALA A 39 1.18 -3.03 32.31
C ALA A 39 2.11 -3.52 31.21
N ILE A 40 1.80 -3.19 29.97
CA ILE A 40 2.71 -3.36 28.83
C ILE A 40 2.99 -2.03 28.17
N LYS A 41 4.18 -1.89 27.58
CA LYS A 41 4.63 -0.71 26.87
C LYS A 41 4.42 -0.89 25.37
N VAL A 42 3.81 0.11 24.73
CA VAL A 42 3.73 0.24 23.28
C VAL A 42 4.67 1.37 22.84
N SER A 43 5.15 1.36 21.61
CA SER A 43 6.05 2.39 21.11
C SER A 43 5.94 2.56 19.60
N ASP A 44 6.11 3.78 19.12
CA ASP A 44 6.29 4.04 17.70
C ASP A 44 7.54 3.34 17.16
N GLY A 45 7.55 3.11 15.84
CA GLY A 45 8.72 2.58 15.18
C GLY A 45 8.47 1.72 13.95
N PRO A 46 7.75 2.22 12.91
CA PRO A 46 7.54 1.44 11.68
C PRO A 46 8.84 1.16 10.91
N HIS A 47 9.89 1.98 11.11
CA HIS A 47 11.21 1.77 10.48
C HIS A 47 12.40 2.06 11.40
N GLY A 48 12.16 2.25 12.71
CA GLY A 48 13.17 2.46 13.75
C GLY A 48 12.46 2.72 15.07
N LEU A 49 13.00 2.21 16.17
CA LEU A 49 12.36 2.32 17.47
C LEU A 49 12.35 3.78 17.95
N ARG A 50 11.15 4.32 18.23
CA ARG A 50 10.96 5.64 18.84
C ARG A 50 10.32 5.51 20.20
N THR A 51 11.08 5.06 21.18
CA THR A 51 10.60 4.93 22.56
C THR A 51 11.13 6.07 23.43
N GLN A 52 10.27 6.59 24.29
CA GLN A 52 10.60 7.67 25.20
C GLN A 52 11.76 7.28 26.12
N ARG A 53 12.72 8.20 26.31
CA ARG A 53 13.84 8.05 27.22
C ARG A 53 13.34 7.90 28.66
N GLU A 54 13.92 6.98 29.39
CA GLU A 54 13.55 6.74 30.79
C GLU A 54 13.77 8.02 31.63
N GLY A 55 12.78 8.39 32.44
CA GLY A 55 12.78 9.59 33.27
C GLY A 55 12.44 10.91 32.54
N SER A 56 12.28 10.89 31.22
CA SER A 56 11.81 12.06 30.50
C SER A 56 10.29 12.28 30.67
N THR A 57 9.88 13.53 30.75
CA THR A 57 8.46 13.94 30.74
C THR A 57 7.99 14.37 29.35
N ASP A 58 8.91 14.54 28.40
CA ASP A 58 8.61 14.86 27.01
C ASP A 58 8.41 13.56 26.21
N PRO A 59 7.23 13.28 25.67
CA PRO A 59 6.99 12.10 24.85
C PRO A 59 7.79 12.10 23.54
N ASN A 60 8.36 13.23 23.14
CA ASN A 60 9.21 13.34 21.95
C ASN A 60 10.70 13.10 22.24
N ASP A 61 11.12 13.12 23.50
CA ASP A 61 12.50 12.77 23.88
C ASP A 61 12.69 11.25 23.81
N SER A 62 13.20 10.77 22.66
CA SER A 62 13.38 9.35 22.39
C SER A 62 14.83 8.90 22.57
N ILE A 63 15.00 7.62 22.82
CA ILE A 63 16.33 6.98 22.84
C ILE A 63 16.94 7.04 21.43
N GLU A 64 18.25 6.88 21.37
CA GLU A 64 18.95 6.65 20.11
C GLU A 64 18.70 5.21 19.64
N ALA A 65 18.31 5.03 18.38
CA ALA A 65 17.97 3.74 17.78
C ALA A 65 18.45 3.64 16.33
N VAL A 66 18.42 2.44 15.73
CA VAL A 66 18.75 2.28 14.31
C VAL A 66 17.58 2.69 13.45
N CYS A 67 17.83 3.56 12.48
CA CYS A 67 16.86 3.97 11.47
C CYS A 67 17.02 3.12 10.21
N PHE A 68 16.11 2.19 10.01
CA PHE A 68 16.01 1.40 8.77
C PHE A 68 15.34 2.22 7.66
N PRO A 69 15.36 1.75 6.41
CA PRO A 69 14.61 2.38 5.33
C PRO A 69 13.13 2.58 5.69
N ALA A 70 12.61 3.78 5.44
CA ALA A 70 11.19 4.07 5.63
C ALA A 70 10.31 3.22 4.70
N GLY A 71 8.99 3.19 4.95
CA GLY A 71 8.05 2.32 4.23
C GLY A 71 8.18 2.42 2.71
N CYS A 72 8.30 3.64 2.15
CA CYS A 72 8.47 3.87 0.71
C CYS A 72 9.74 3.23 0.14
N ALA A 73 10.87 3.31 0.87
CA ALA A 73 12.13 2.70 0.47
C ALA A 73 12.09 1.17 0.68
N ALA A 74 11.63 0.70 1.84
CA ALA A 74 11.49 -0.73 2.10
C ALA A 74 10.61 -1.43 1.05
N ALA A 75 9.55 -0.76 0.58
CA ALA A 75 8.67 -1.29 -0.45
C ALA A 75 9.34 -1.41 -1.82
N ALA A 76 10.29 -0.53 -2.13
CA ALA A 76 11.05 -0.59 -3.37
C ALA A 76 11.93 -1.85 -3.47
N SER A 77 12.19 -2.54 -2.36
CA SER A 77 12.88 -3.83 -2.39
C SER A 77 12.10 -4.95 -3.07
N PHE A 78 10.76 -4.91 -3.09
CA PHE A 78 9.88 -6.00 -3.54
C PHE A 78 10.28 -7.35 -2.93
N ASP A 79 10.67 -7.34 -1.65
CA ASP A 79 11.19 -8.53 -0.97
C ASP A 79 10.61 -8.70 0.44
N PRO A 80 9.59 -9.57 0.63
CA PRO A 80 9.03 -9.87 1.95
C PRO A 80 10.02 -10.54 2.92
N ALA A 81 11.04 -11.23 2.41
CA ALA A 81 12.08 -11.82 3.26
C ALA A 81 12.98 -10.72 3.84
N LEU A 82 13.23 -9.68 3.08
CA LEU A 82 14.01 -8.52 3.52
C LEU A 82 13.25 -7.71 4.58
N THR A 83 11.94 -7.43 4.37
CA THR A 83 11.12 -6.77 5.39
C THR A 83 10.95 -7.62 6.64
N ARG A 84 10.98 -8.96 6.54
CA ARG A 84 11.03 -9.85 7.69
C ARG A 84 12.34 -9.72 8.48
N ARG A 85 13.49 -9.61 7.82
CA ARG A 85 14.78 -9.37 8.49
C ARG A 85 14.78 -8.02 9.22
N MET A 86 14.28 -6.97 8.57
CA MET A 86 14.08 -5.66 9.19
C MET A 86 13.18 -5.77 10.44
N GLY A 87 12.02 -6.41 10.31
CA GLY A 87 11.10 -6.62 11.43
C GLY A 87 11.74 -7.38 12.59
N ALA A 88 12.55 -8.42 12.32
CA ALA A 88 13.27 -9.15 13.36
C ALA A 88 14.31 -8.28 14.09
N ALA A 89 15.04 -7.43 13.37
CA ALA A 89 15.97 -6.49 13.99
C ALA A 89 15.23 -5.50 14.90
N LEU A 90 14.15 -4.88 14.41
CA LEU A 90 13.30 -3.98 15.19
C LEU A 90 12.67 -4.66 16.41
N GLY A 91 12.24 -5.91 16.27
CA GLY A 91 11.71 -6.71 17.39
C GLY A 91 12.75 -6.92 18.50
N ARG A 92 14.03 -7.19 18.14
CA ARG A 92 15.12 -7.30 19.11
C ARG A 92 15.41 -5.97 19.81
N GLU A 93 15.45 -4.86 19.09
CA GLU A 93 15.64 -3.53 19.66
C GLU A 93 14.48 -3.17 20.60
N ALA A 94 13.22 -3.39 20.17
CA ALA A 94 12.04 -3.15 20.97
C ALA A 94 12.07 -3.95 22.27
N ARG A 95 12.34 -5.25 22.20
CA ARG A 95 12.44 -6.10 23.39
C ARG A 95 13.57 -5.69 24.32
N ALA A 96 14.74 -5.33 23.79
CA ALA A 96 15.88 -4.88 24.60
C ALA A 96 15.58 -3.56 25.34
N ASN A 97 14.64 -2.75 24.84
CA ASN A 97 14.19 -1.48 25.43
C ASN A 97 12.85 -1.60 26.17
N GLY A 98 12.43 -2.83 26.51
CA GLY A 98 11.23 -3.07 27.30
C GLY A 98 9.92 -2.73 26.60
N VAL A 99 9.89 -2.73 25.27
CA VAL A 99 8.69 -2.50 24.45
C VAL A 99 8.05 -3.83 24.08
N GLN A 100 6.76 -4.00 24.34
CA GLN A 100 6.02 -5.22 24.08
C GLN A 100 5.22 -5.18 22.78
N ILE A 101 4.82 -3.98 22.31
CA ILE A 101 4.10 -3.83 21.03
C ILE A 101 4.72 -2.66 20.26
N LEU A 102 5.13 -2.92 19.02
CA LEU A 102 5.61 -1.94 18.07
C LEU A 102 4.46 -1.43 17.21
N LEU A 103 4.28 -0.10 17.13
CA LEU A 103 3.20 0.56 16.39
C LEU A 103 3.56 0.68 14.89
N GLY A 104 3.37 -0.40 14.19
CA GLY A 104 3.64 -0.57 12.77
C GLY A 104 3.37 -2.01 12.31
N PRO A 105 3.46 -2.26 10.99
CA PRO A 105 3.77 -1.32 9.90
C PRO A 105 2.59 -0.42 9.54
N ALA A 106 2.86 0.69 8.81
CA ALA A 106 1.84 1.56 8.24
C ALA A 106 1.61 1.17 6.76
N VAL A 107 0.35 0.82 6.41
CA VAL A 107 0.02 0.19 5.11
C VAL A 107 -1.07 0.90 4.32
N ASN A 108 -1.37 2.14 4.67
CA ASN A 108 -2.33 2.93 3.88
C ASN A 108 -1.86 3.06 2.43
N ILE A 109 -2.82 3.24 1.52
CA ILE A 109 -2.52 3.30 0.10
C ILE A 109 -1.99 4.69 -0.28
N LYS A 110 -0.95 4.73 -1.10
CA LYS A 110 -0.44 5.97 -1.70
C LYS A 110 -1.41 6.46 -2.77
N ARG A 111 -2.53 7.05 -2.32
CA ARG A 111 -3.62 7.53 -3.18
C ARG A 111 -3.22 8.77 -3.97
N SER A 112 -2.60 9.73 -3.29
CA SER A 112 -2.09 10.97 -3.86
C SER A 112 -0.61 11.12 -3.54
N PRO A 113 0.24 11.59 -4.49
CA PRO A 113 1.63 11.90 -4.19
C PRO A 113 1.79 13.06 -3.19
N LEU A 114 0.69 13.78 -2.89
CA LEU A 114 0.71 14.90 -1.96
C LEU A 114 0.55 14.50 -0.49
N CYS A 115 0.09 13.28 -0.18
CA CYS A 115 -0.10 12.86 1.21
C CYS A 115 1.22 12.95 1.99
N GLY A 116 1.22 13.71 3.10
CA GLY A 116 2.41 13.98 3.89
C GLY A 116 3.06 12.75 4.51
N ARG A 117 2.29 11.68 4.74
CA ARG A 117 2.76 10.41 5.32
C ARG A 117 3.10 9.33 4.28
N ASN A 118 3.13 9.65 2.99
CA ASN A 118 3.50 8.67 1.95
C ASN A 118 4.86 8.02 2.18
N PHE A 119 5.79 8.71 2.84
CA PHE A 119 7.11 8.18 3.13
C PHE A 119 7.08 6.92 4.02
N GLU A 120 6.11 6.80 4.93
CA GLU A 120 5.98 5.63 5.80
C GLU A 120 5.06 4.54 5.23
N TYR A 121 4.28 4.84 4.17
CA TYR A 121 3.42 3.88 3.50
C TYR A 121 4.16 3.10 2.41
N TYR A 122 3.77 1.85 2.19
CA TYR A 122 4.48 0.98 1.28
C TYR A 122 4.20 1.31 -0.19
N SER A 123 2.96 1.24 -0.65
CA SER A 123 2.66 1.19 -2.09
C SER A 123 1.31 1.80 -2.47
N GLU A 124 1.16 2.10 -3.77
CA GLU A 124 -0.15 2.31 -4.41
C GLU A 124 -0.88 0.98 -4.68
N ASP A 125 -0.16 -0.16 -4.61
CA ASP A 125 -0.71 -1.48 -4.85
C ASP A 125 -0.92 -2.23 -3.53
N PRO A 126 -2.17 -2.64 -3.21
CA PRO A 126 -2.49 -3.30 -1.95
C PRO A 126 -1.91 -4.70 -1.81
N TYR A 127 -1.66 -5.43 -2.92
CA TYR A 127 -1.04 -6.75 -2.88
C TYR A 127 0.42 -6.64 -2.43
N LEU A 128 1.19 -5.74 -3.06
CA LEU A 128 2.57 -5.48 -2.65
C LEU A 128 2.65 -5.03 -1.19
N ALA A 129 1.81 -4.05 -0.79
CA ALA A 129 1.77 -3.54 0.58
C ALA A 129 1.48 -4.64 1.60
N GLY A 130 0.52 -5.52 1.30
CA GLY A 130 0.11 -6.61 2.19
C GLY A 130 1.19 -7.68 2.37
N GLU A 131 1.86 -8.11 1.29
CA GLU A 131 2.92 -9.12 1.36
C GLU A 131 4.14 -8.61 2.15
N LEU A 132 4.55 -7.36 1.92
CA LEU A 132 5.65 -6.75 2.67
C LEU A 132 5.31 -6.54 4.14
N ALA A 133 4.07 -6.11 4.44
CA ALA A 133 3.58 -5.98 5.80
C ALA A 133 3.57 -7.32 6.54
N ALA A 134 3.11 -8.39 5.88
CA ALA A 134 3.14 -9.72 6.46
C ALA A 134 4.57 -10.19 6.78
N GLY A 135 5.53 -9.89 5.89
CA GLY A 135 6.95 -10.12 6.15
C GLY A 135 7.43 -9.41 7.41
N PHE A 136 7.20 -8.11 7.49
CA PHE A 136 7.57 -7.26 8.63
C PHE A 136 6.96 -7.77 9.95
N ILE A 137 5.64 -8.00 9.99
CA ILE A 137 4.92 -8.47 11.19
C ILE A 137 5.48 -9.82 11.67
N ASN A 138 5.67 -10.77 10.75
CA ASN A 138 6.27 -12.06 11.07
C ASN A 138 7.69 -11.91 11.64
N GLY A 139 8.46 -10.93 11.14
CA GLY A 139 9.79 -10.61 11.65
C GLY A 139 9.75 -10.11 13.09
N VAL A 140 8.98 -9.06 13.38
CA VAL A 140 8.85 -8.48 14.72
C VAL A 140 8.33 -9.51 15.72
N GLN A 141 7.25 -10.23 15.36
CA GLN A 141 6.61 -11.19 16.26
C GLN A 141 7.46 -12.43 16.50
N SER A 142 8.38 -12.80 15.61
CA SER A 142 9.35 -13.88 15.84
C SER A 142 10.30 -13.62 17.02
N GLU A 143 10.48 -12.35 17.38
CA GLU A 143 11.31 -11.91 18.50
C GLU A 143 10.51 -11.75 19.80
N GLY A 144 9.21 -12.09 19.81
CA GLY A 144 8.34 -12.01 20.98
C GLY A 144 7.83 -10.60 21.28
N VAL A 145 7.79 -9.73 20.31
CA VAL A 145 7.20 -8.37 20.35
C VAL A 145 6.00 -8.34 19.42
N GLY A 146 4.88 -7.81 19.86
CA GLY A 146 3.68 -7.64 19.05
C GLY A 146 3.82 -6.49 18.04
N THR A 147 2.91 -6.46 17.09
CA THR A 147 2.77 -5.37 16.11
C THR A 147 1.38 -4.78 16.19
N SER A 148 1.26 -3.50 15.85
CA SER A 148 -0.02 -2.83 15.60
C SER A 148 -0.04 -2.30 14.19
N ILE A 149 -0.61 -3.07 13.26
CA ILE A 149 -0.74 -2.61 11.86
C ILE A 149 -1.67 -1.41 11.79
N LYS A 150 -1.29 -0.39 10.99
CA LYS A 150 -1.95 0.92 10.99
C LYS A 150 -2.03 1.54 9.59
N HIS A 151 -2.90 2.48 9.32
CA HIS A 151 -4.01 3.01 10.11
C HIS A 151 -5.33 2.52 9.52
N PHE A 152 -6.11 1.72 10.23
CA PHE A 152 -7.28 1.00 9.72
C PHE A 152 -8.55 1.85 9.84
N ALA A 153 -9.12 2.43 8.72
CA ALA A 153 -8.67 2.40 7.35
C ALA A 153 -9.03 3.73 6.64
N GLY A 154 -8.45 3.93 5.44
CA GLY A 154 -8.82 5.09 4.60
C GLY A 154 -8.24 6.42 5.11
N ASN A 155 -7.09 6.40 5.80
CA ASN A 155 -6.34 7.59 6.23
C ASN A 155 -5.21 7.87 5.23
N ASP A 156 -5.59 8.37 4.03
CA ASP A 156 -4.68 8.54 2.90
C ASP A 156 -4.40 10.03 2.63
N GLN A 157 -4.61 10.90 3.62
CA GLN A 157 -4.33 12.33 3.64
C GLN A 157 -4.14 12.83 5.07
N GLU A 158 -3.37 13.92 5.24
CA GLU A 158 -3.17 14.59 6.53
C GLU A 158 -4.13 15.76 6.74
N THR A 159 -4.57 16.38 5.66
CA THR A 159 -5.52 17.50 5.70
C THR A 159 -6.81 17.08 6.40
N ARG A 160 -7.05 17.70 7.58
CA ARG A 160 -8.22 17.42 8.43
C ARG A 160 -8.40 15.95 8.83
N ARG A 161 -7.34 15.19 8.94
CA ARG A 161 -7.37 13.74 9.25
C ARG A 161 -8.22 13.38 10.47
N LEU A 162 -8.31 14.28 11.48
CA LEU A 162 -9.10 14.06 12.70
C LEU A 162 -10.63 14.19 12.51
N SER A 163 -11.10 14.67 11.36
CA SER A 163 -12.53 14.96 11.17
C SER A 163 -13.04 14.71 9.75
N VAL A 164 -12.18 14.54 8.76
CA VAL A 164 -12.58 14.29 7.37
C VAL A 164 -13.37 12.99 7.26
N ASN A 165 -14.39 12.98 6.39
CA ASN A 165 -15.14 11.79 6.04
C ASN A 165 -14.65 11.26 4.68
N SER A 166 -13.86 10.19 4.71
CA SER A 166 -13.45 9.44 3.52
C SER A 166 -14.65 8.66 3.00
N ARG A 167 -15.22 9.08 1.85
CA ARG A 167 -16.33 8.38 1.19
C ARG A 167 -15.79 7.49 0.10
N VAL A 168 -15.91 6.19 0.32
CA VAL A 168 -15.39 5.14 -0.55
C VAL A 168 -16.49 4.15 -0.84
N ASP A 169 -16.74 3.85 -2.11
CA ASP A 169 -17.69 2.80 -2.47
C ASP A 169 -17.20 1.42 -2.01
N GLU A 170 -18.13 0.48 -1.84
CA GLU A 170 -17.83 -0.83 -1.26
C GLU A 170 -16.79 -1.61 -2.06
N ARG A 171 -16.87 -1.63 -3.38
CA ARG A 171 -15.93 -2.30 -4.25
C ARG A 171 -14.51 -1.73 -4.08
N THR A 172 -14.40 -0.41 -4.16
CA THR A 172 -13.11 0.28 -4.00
C THR A 172 -12.50 0.03 -2.63
N LEU A 173 -13.33 0.05 -1.58
CA LEU A 173 -12.88 -0.25 -0.23
C LEU A 173 -12.30 -1.66 -0.15
N GLN A 174 -13.00 -2.65 -0.71
CA GLN A 174 -12.59 -4.07 -0.68
C GLN A 174 -11.42 -4.39 -1.61
N GLU A 175 -11.26 -3.70 -2.75
CA GLU A 175 -10.18 -4.00 -3.71
C GLU A 175 -8.90 -3.20 -3.46
N ILE A 176 -8.98 -2.01 -2.85
CA ILE A 176 -7.85 -1.08 -2.73
C ILE A 176 -7.43 -0.83 -1.29
N TYR A 177 -8.36 -0.42 -0.41
CA TYR A 177 -7.99 0.12 0.91
C TYR A 177 -7.93 -0.93 2.02
N LEU A 178 -8.58 -2.07 1.87
CA LEU A 178 -8.61 -3.14 2.85
C LEU A 178 -7.64 -4.31 2.59
N PRO A 179 -7.25 -4.68 1.35
CA PRO A 179 -6.52 -5.93 1.12
C PRO A 179 -5.13 -6.02 1.76
N ALA A 180 -4.43 -4.89 1.95
CA ALA A 180 -3.15 -4.91 2.67
C ALA A 180 -3.33 -5.36 4.13
N PHE A 181 -4.38 -4.88 4.80
CA PHE A 181 -4.75 -5.31 6.15
C PHE A 181 -5.24 -6.75 6.17
N GLU A 182 -6.11 -7.15 5.22
CA GLU A 182 -6.60 -8.53 5.08
C GLU A 182 -5.44 -9.52 4.96
N THR A 183 -4.48 -9.23 4.08
CA THR A 183 -3.30 -10.07 3.86
C THR A 183 -2.46 -10.20 5.13
N ALA A 184 -2.20 -9.08 5.81
CA ALA A 184 -1.44 -9.05 7.04
C ALA A 184 -2.14 -9.84 8.16
N VAL A 185 -3.45 -9.65 8.35
CA VAL A 185 -4.24 -10.39 9.35
C VAL A 185 -4.22 -11.88 9.08
N LYS A 186 -4.47 -12.31 7.83
CA LYS A 186 -4.56 -13.73 7.46
C LYS A 186 -3.20 -14.43 7.43
N LYS A 187 -2.12 -13.74 6.98
CA LYS A 187 -0.79 -14.36 6.80
C LYS A 187 0.13 -14.20 8.02
N ALA A 188 -0.01 -13.10 8.79
CA ALA A 188 0.92 -12.78 9.86
C ALA A 188 0.29 -12.63 11.24
N ARG A 189 -1.05 -12.54 11.35
CA ARG A 189 -1.79 -12.49 12.61
C ARG A 189 -1.21 -11.46 13.58
N PRO A 190 -1.24 -10.15 13.24
CA PRO A 190 -0.76 -9.09 14.12
C PRO A 190 -1.48 -9.17 15.47
N TRP A 191 -0.76 -8.89 16.56
CA TRP A 191 -1.37 -8.91 17.90
C TRP A 191 -2.41 -7.82 18.07
N THR A 192 -2.20 -6.68 17.40
CA THR A 192 -3.12 -5.55 17.46
C THR A 192 -3.27 -4.88 16.10
N VAL A 193 -4.37 -4.13 15.99
CA VAL A 193 -4.67 -3.24 14.86
C VAL A 193 -4.92 -1.84 15.42
N MET A 194 -4.38 -0.81 14.79
CA MET A 194 -4.67 0.58 15.15
C MET A 194 -5.71 1.15 14.20
N CYS A 195 -6.86 1.58 14.73
CA CYS A 195 -7.86 2.28 13.92
C CYS A 195 -7.39 3.71 13.60
N SER A 196 -7.81 4.23 12.46
CA SER A 196 -7.45 5.57 11.99
C SER A 196 -8.26 6.69 12.64
N TYR A 197 -7.86 7.94 12.40
CA TYR A 197 -8.53 9.13 12.91
C TYR A 197 -9.83 9.48 12.20
N ASN A 198 -9.88 9.29 10.88
CA ASN A 198 -10.91 9.80 9.99
C ASN A 198 -12.26 9.09 10.17
N ARG A 199 -13.28 9.71 9.65
CA ARG A 199 -14.54 8.99 9.37
C ARG A 199 -14.40 8.21 8.07
N LEU A 200 -14.98 7.03 8.06
CA LEU A 200 -15.12 6.19 6.87
C LEU A 200 -16.60 5.97 6.60
N ASN A 201 -17.09 6.49 5.48
CA ASN A 201 -18.50 6.43 5.09
C ASN A 201 -19.46 6.92 6.18
N GLY A 202 -19.07 8.01 6.86
CA GLY A 202 -19.88 8.71 7.87
C GLY A 202 -19.57 8.37 9.33
N ALA A 203 -19.07 7.19 9.65
CA ALA A 203 -18.70 6.78 11.00
C ALA A 203 -17.19 6.98 11.25
N TYR A 204 -16.81 7.47 12.43
CA TYR A 204 -15.39 7.46 12.82
C TYR A 204 -14.86 6.02 12.79
N ALA A 205 -13.62 5.82 12.31
CA ALA A 205 -13.02 4.49 12.24
C ALA A 205 -13.06 3.77 13.60
N SER A 206 -12.88 4.53 14.69
CA SER A 206 -12.98 4.04 16.07
C SER A 206 -14.38 3.60 16.51
N GLU A 207 -15.44 3.93 15.76
CA GLU A 207 -16.86 3.63 16.05
C GLU A 207 -17.51 2.82 14.92
N ASN A 208 -16.75 2.38 13.94
CA ASN A 208 -17.25 1.75 12.73
C ASN A 208 -17.41 0.23 12.93
N LYS A 209 -18.60 -0.21 13.38
CA LYS A 209 -18.88 -1.63 13.61
C LYS A 209 -18.69 -2.50 12.36
N PRO A 210 -19.21 -2.12 11.16
CA PRO A 210 -18.91 -2.86 9.93
C PRO A 210 -17.41 -3.10 9.71
N LEU A 211 -16.58 -2.08 9.95
CA LEU A 211 -15.13 -2.17 9.80
C LEU A 211 -14.47 -3.04 10.88
N LEU A 212 -14.70 -2.71 12.16
CA LEU A 212 -13.97 -3.30 13.30
C LEU A 212 -14.49 -4.70 13.69
N THR A 213 -15.77 -4.98 13.47
CA THR A 213 -16.38 -6.24 13.87
C THR A 213 -16.70 -7.10 12.66
N ASP A 214 -17.50 -6.62 11.71
CA ASP A 214 -18.05 -7.49 10.67
C ASP A 214 -16.95 -7.90 9.67
N ILE A 215 -16.10 -6.98 9.25
CA ILE A 215 -14.98 -7.23 8.32
C ILE A 215 -13.78 -7.81 9.08
N LEU A 216 -13.19 -7.02 10.00
CA LEU A 216 -11.91 -7.39 10.64
C LEU A 216 -12.00 -8.72 11.39
N ARG A 217 -13.08 -8.94 12.17
CA ARG A 217 -13.25 -10.14 12.98
C ARG A 217 -14.08 -11.19 12.27
N GLY A 218 -15.25 -10.81 11.72
CA GLY A 218 -16.17 -11.74 11.10
C GLY A 218 -15.60 -12.36 9.82
N ALA A 219 -15.14 -11.53 8.89
CA ALA A 219 -14.66 -12.02 7.60
C ALA A 219 -13.19 -12.47 7.62
N TRP A 220 -12.32 -11.80 8.40
CA TRP A 220 -10.89 -12.10 8.38
C TRP A 220 -10.40 -12.95 9.56
N GLY A 221 -11.21 -13.08 10.64
CA GLY A 221 -10.89 -13.90 11.78
C GLY A 221 -9.82 -13.29 12.72
N PHE A 222 -9.74 -11.96 12.81
CA PHE A 222 -8.83 -11.28 13.72
C PHE A 222 -9.21 -11.56 15.19
N ASP A 223 -8.28 -12.06 15.98
CA ASP A 223 -8.47 -12.49 17.37
C ASP A 223 -7.73 -11.61 18.41
N GLY A 224 -6.88 -10.67 17.98
CA GLY A 224 -6.23 -9.68 18.82
C GLY A 224 -7.15 -8.55 19.30
N PHE A 225 -6.59 -7.43 19.77
CA PHE A 225 -7.38 -6.25 20.11
C PHE A 225 -7.12 -5.07 19.14
N VAL A 226 -8.14 -4.19 19.02
CA VAL A 226 -8.01 -2.93 18.30
C VAL A 226 -7.68 -1.83 19.30
N MET A 227 -6.65 -1.03 19.01
CA MET A 227 -6.36 0.21 19.72
C MET A 227 -6.73 1.42 18.87
N SER A 228 -7.03 2.55 19.52
CA SER A 228 -7.17 3.82 18.81
C SER A 228 -5.80 4.35 18.38
N ASP A 229 -5.77 5.12 17.30
CA ASP A 229 -4.70 6.09 17.13
C ASP A 229 -4.77 7.14 18.26
N TRP A 230 -3.68 7.87 18.51
CA TRP A 230 -3.51 8.73 19.69
C TRP A 230 -4.51 9.88 19.68
N GLY A 231 -5.54 9.74 20.54
CA GLY A 231 -6.65 10.69 20.62
C GLY A 231 -7.75 10.51 19.57
N ALA A 232 -7.82 9.40 18.86
CA ALA A 232 -8.82 9.14 17.82
C ALA A 232 -10.20 8.74 18.35
N VAL A 233 -10.40 8.66 19.66
CA VAL A 233 -11.70 8.29 20.26
C VAL A 233 -12.63 9.50 20.29
N ASN A 234 -13.77 9.40 19.63
CA ASN A 234 -14.82 10.42 19.67
C ASN A 234 -15.93 10.04 20.66
N ASP A 235 -16.60 8.90 20.50
CA ASP A 235 -17.59 8.35 21.45
C ASP A 235 -17.11 6.99 21.96
N ARG A 236 -16.68 6.95 23.23
CA ARG A 236 -16.06 5.74 23.81
C ARG A 236 -17.02 4.57 23.91
N VAL A 237 -18.32 4.86 24.22
CA VAL A 237 -19.34 3.82 24.37
C VAL A 237 -19.67 3.18 23.03
N LYS A 238 -19.84 4.02 21.99
CA LYS A 238 -20.01 3.51 20.62
C LYS A 238 -18.77 2.75 20.16
N GLY A 239 -17.57 3.27 20.48
CA GLY A 239 -16.30 2.63 20.10
C GLY A 239 -16.19 1.23 20.63
N ILE A 240 -16.40 1.00 21.93
CA ILE A 240 -16.28 -0.34 22.51
C ILE A 240 -17.38 -1.28 21.97
N ALA A 241 -18.59 -0.77 21.75
CA ALA A 241 -19.66 -1.52 21.13
C ALA A 241 -19.35 -1.93 19.68
N ALA A 242 -18.59 -1.09 18.96
CA ALA A 242 -18.14 -1.35 17.60
C ALA A 242 -16.94 -2.30 17.50
N GLY A 243 -16.19 -2.53 18.60
CA GLY A 243 -15.02 -3.40 18.60
C GLY A 243 -13.68 -2.70 18.81
N LEU A 244 -13.68 -1.45 19.31
CA LEU A 244 -12.47 -0.74 19.79
C LEU A 244 -12.21 -1.10 21.25
N GLU A 245 -11.22 -1.93 21.52
CA GLU A 245 -10.92 -2.40 22.85
C GLU A 245 -10.13 -1.35 23.67
N LEU A 246 -9.04 -0.81 23.15
CA LEU A 246 -8.10 0.04 23.90
C LEU A 246 -8.07 1.48 23.36
N GLU A 247 -8.37 2.45 24.24
CA GLU A 247 -8.14 3.88 23.98
C GLU A 247 -6.70 4.27 24.30
N MET A 248 -5.99 4.93 23.38
CA MET A 248 -4.66 5.49 23.59
C MET A 248 -4.57 6.97 23.17
N PRO A 249 -3.82 7.80 23.92
CA PRO A 249 -3.53 7.61 25.34
C PRO A 249 -4.82 7.67 26.15
N GLY A 250 -4.80 7.24 27.40
CA GLY A 250 -6.00 7.31 28.25
C GLY A 250 -6.47 8.73 28.51
N SER A 251 -7.77 8.92 28.63
CA SER A 251 -8.44 10.23 28.89
C SER A 251 -8.45 10.65 30.36
N GLN A 252 -7.48 10.19 31.15
CA GLN A 252 -7.41 10.43 32.61
C GLN A 252 -8.68 10.01 33.36
N GLY A 253 -9.30 8.90 32.93
CA GLY A 253 -10.49 8.31 33.52
C GLY A 253 -11.83 8.95 33.09
N VAL A 254 -11.83 9.93 32.19
CA VAL A 254 -13.09 10.51 31.68
C VAL A 254 -13.89 9.47 30.94
N ASN A 255 -13.27 8.75 29.99
CA ASN A 255 -13.92 7.74 29.19
C ASN A 255 -14.16 6.44 29.99
N ASP A 256 -13.31 6.12 30.99
CA ASP A 256 -13.56 5.02 31.91
C ASP A 256 -14.90 5.22 32.65
N ARG A 257 -15.16 6.44 33.19
CA ARG A 257 -16.45 6.77 33.83
C ARG A 257 -17.63 6.64 32.86
N ARG A 258 -17.47 7.09 31.61
CA ARG A 258 -18.53 6.94 30.59
C ARG A 258 -18.89 5.46 30.35
N LEU A 259 -17.92 4.57 30.29
CA LEU A 259 -18.15 3.13 30.19
C LEU A 259 -18.87 2.57 31.42
N ILE A 260 -18.42 2.92 32.64
CA ILE A 260 -19.02 2.52 33.90
C ILE A 260 -20.49 2.96 33.95
N ASP A 261 -20.76 4.23 33.64
CA ASP A 261 -22.11 4.81 33.66
C ASP A 261 -23.02 4.14 32.60
N ALA A 262 -22.49 3.85 31.41
CA ALA A 262 -23.22 3.14 30.37
C ALA A 262 -23.61 1.72 30.78
N VAL A 263 -22.71 0.99 31.45
CA VAL A 263 -23.02 -0.36 31.96
C VAL A 263 -24.05 -0.27 33.09
N ARG A 264 -23.87 0.64 34.08
CA ARG A 264 -24.80 0.80 35.20
C ARG A 264 -26.21 1.24 34.78
N SER A 265 -26.32 2.01 33.73
CA SER A 265 -27.61 2.44 33.16
C SER A 265 -28.24 1.40 32.22
N GLY A 266 -27.53 0.34 31.85
CA GLY A 266 -27.97 -0.66 30.87
C GLY A 266 -27.86 -0.18 29.39
N ALA A 267 -27.20 0.96 29.14
CA ALA A 267 -26.92 1.43 27.78
C ALA A 267 -25.81 0.64 27.08
N LEU A 268 -24.96 -0.03 27.85
CA LEU A 268 -23.94 -0.97 27.38
C LEU A 268 -24.07 -2.28 28.16
N ASP A 269 -24.16 -3.40 27.46
CA ASP A 269 -24.09 -4.72 28.08
C ASP A 269 -22.68 -4.97 28.61
N GLU A 270 -22.55 -5.35 29.90
CA GLU A 270 -21.25 -5.66 30.52
C GLU A 270 -20.50 -6.78 29.78
N ALA A 271 -21.22 -7.70 29.14
CA ALA A 271 -20.60 -8.74 28.32
C ALA A 271 -19.80 -8.19 27.12
N VAL A 272 -20.11 -6.97 26.63
CA VAL A 272 -19.30 -6.30 25.60
C VAL A 272 -17.97 -5.87 26.19
N LEU A 273 -17.98 -5.30 27.39
CA LEU A 273 -16.79 -4.89 28.11
C LEU A 273 -15.93 -6.12 28.49
N ASP A 274 -16.55 -7.20 28.94
CA ASP A 274 -15.86 -8.46 29.26
C ASP A 274 -15.14 -9.05 28.05
N ARG A 275 -15.75 -9.02 26.87
CA ARG A 275 -15.09 -9.45 25.63
C ARG A 275 -13.89 -8.56 25.26
N ALA A 276 -14.02 -7.24 25.43
CA ALA A 276 -12.93 -6.30 25.18
C ALA A 276 -11.74 -6.57 26.12
N VAL A 277 -12.00 -6.70 27.42
CA VAL A 277 -10.99 -7.01 28.44
C VAL A 277 -10.35 -8.38 28.18
N THR A 278 -11.13 -9.40 27.81
CA THR A 278 -10.60 -10.73 27.46
C THR A 278 -9.56 -10.63 26.34
N ARG A 279 -9.82 -9.87 25.27
CA ARG A 279 -8.91 -9.68 24.15
C ARG A 279 -7.64 -8.95 24.57
N ILE A 280 -7.77 -7.88 25.36
CA ILE A 280 -6.63 -7.15 25.92
C ILE A 280 -5.78 -8.09 26.79
N LEU A 281 -6.38 -8.82 27.72
CA LEU A 281 -5.66 -9.70 28.63
C LEU A 281 -4.94 -10.84 27.91
N ASN A 282 -5.52 -11.42 26.87
CA ASN A 282 -4.85 -12.43 26.06
C ASN A 282 -3.50 -11.92 25.52
N ILE A 283 -3.45 -10.70 25.04
CA ILE A 283 -2.22 -10.10 24.50
C ILE A 283 -1.31 -9.60 25.61
N VAL A 284 -1.85 -8.96 26.64
CA VAL A 284 -1.05 -8.44 27.77
C VAL A 284 -0.28 -9.57 28.47
N LEU A 285 -0.96 -10.68 28.76
CA LEU A 285 -0.33 -11.82 29.44
C LEU A 285 0.68 -12.54 28.53
N LEU A 286 0.37 -12.69 27.24
CA LEU A 286 1.32 -13.22 26.24
C LEU A 286 2.57 -12.34 26.15
N ALA A 287 2.39 -11.03 26.04
CA ALA A 287 3.47 -10.06 25.95
C ALA A 287 4.36 -10.06 27.20
N ALA A 288 3.74 -10.14 28.38
CA ALA A 288 4.46 -10.19 29.66
C ALA A 288 5.27 -11.49 29.83
N ASP A 289 4.74 -12.63 29.38
CA ASP A 289 5.47 -13.92 29.40
C ASP A 289 6.69 -13.86 28.47
N LEU A 290 6.50 -13.37 27.25
CA LEU A 290 7.58 -13.24 26.27
C LEU A 290 8.65 -12.22 26.67
N ALA A 291 8.28 -11.17 27.40
CA ALA A 291 9.22 -10.16 27.93
C ALA A 291 10.22 -10.71 28.96
N GLN A 292 9.94 -11.88 29.58
CA GLN A 292 10.86 -12.55 30.50
C GLN A 292 12.11 -13.12 29.78
N ARG A 293 12.10 -13.25 28.48
CA ARG A 293 13.22 -13.80 27.71
C ARG A 293 14.36 -12.79 27.65
N PRO A 294 15.64 -13.25 27.77
CA PRO A 294 16.78 -12.35 27.61
C PRO A 294 16.74 -11.59 26.28
N ALA A 295 17.07 -10.30 26.31
CA ALA A 295 17.08 -9.45 25.14
C ALA A 295 18.41 -8.72 25.03
N ALA A 296 19.03 -8.81 23.86
CA ALA A 296 20.21 -8.05 23.49
C ALA A 296 20.23 -7.92 21.96
N PHE A 297 20.85 -6.86 21.46
CA PHE A 297 21.09 -6.67 20.04
C PHE A 297 22.46 -6.04 19.79
N ASP A 298 22.99 -6.25 18.60
CA ASP A 298 24.22 -5.61 18.11
C ASP A 298 23.85 -4.43 17.20
N ARG A 299 23.99 -3.20 17.70
CA ARG A 299 23.68 -1.98 16.95
C ARG A 299 24.48 -1.91 15.64
N ALA A 300 25.77 -2.31 15.65
CA ALA A 300 26.60 -2.26 14.45
C ALA A 300 26.13 -3.29 13.40
N ALA A 301 25.66 -4.46 13.83
CA ALA A 301 25.05 -5.42 12.91
C ALA A 301 23.72 -4.92 12.33
N HIS A 302 22.91 -4.23 13.14
CA HIS A 302 21.67 -3.62 12.67
C HIS A 302 21.92 -2.44 11.73
N HIS A 303 22.93 -1.62 11.99
CA HIS A 303 23.37 -0.57 11.06
C HIS A 303 23.79 -1.15 9.69
N ARG A 304 24.62 -2.19 9.69
CA ARG A 304 24.98 -2.89 8.44
C ARG A 304 23.77 -3.47 7.70
N LEU A 305 22.79 -3.98 8.45
CA LEU A 305 21.54 -4.43 7.86
C LEU A 305 20.75 -3.26 7.27
N ALA A 306 20.71 -2.09 7.92
CA ALA A 306 20.05 -0.90 7.39
C ALA A 306 20.70 -0.45 6.07
N ALA A 307 22.03 -0.44 5.98
CA ALA A 307 22.76 -0.12 4.75
C ALA A 307 22.51 -1.16 3.63
N GLU A 308 22.49 -2.46 3.96
CA GLU A 308 22.11 -3.52 3.01
C GLU A 308 20.69 -3.34 2.47
N LEU A 309 19.73 -3.06 3.35
CA LEU A 309 18.34 -2.81 2.99
C LEU A 309 18.22 -1.58 2.09
N ALA A 310 18.93 -0.50 2.41
CA ALA A 310 18.98 0.71 1.60
C ALA A 310 19.50 0.43 0.18
N ALA A 311 20.61 -0.31 0.06
CA ALA A 311 21.17 -0.67 -1.24
C ALA A 311 20.23 -1.54 -2.07
N GLN A 312 19.53 -2.51 -1.45
CA GLN A 312 18.56 -3.37 -2.13
C GLN A 312 17.24 -2.65 -2.48
N SER A 313 17.03 -1.46 -1.95
CA SER A 313 15.86 -0.61 -2.20
C SER A 313 16.13 0.50 -3.22
N GLY A 314 17.38 0.81 -3.52
CA GLY A 314 17.77 1.83 -4.50
C GLY A 314 17.24 1.51 -5.90
N VAL A 315 16.51 2.45 -6.49
CA VAL A 315 15.84 2.28 -7.80
C VAL A 315 16.57 3.09 -8.87
N LEU A 316 17.23 2.41 -9.79
CA LEU A 316 17.83 3.05 -10.95
C LEU A 316 16.73 3.34 -11.99
N LEU A 317 16.30 4.60 -12.10
CA LEU A 317 15.18 5.02 -12.94
C LEU A 317 15.58 5.25 -14.40
N ARG A 318 16.81 5.69 -14.61
CA ARG A 318 17.38 5.97 -15.93
C ARG A 318 18.89 5.73 -15.88
N ASN A 319 19.48 5.15 -16.93
CA ASN A 319 20.93 5.07 -17.11
C ASN A 319 21.32 5.01 -18.59
N LEU A 320 22.04 6.01 -19.05
CA LEU A 320 22.63 6.08 -20.40
C LEU A 320 24.15 5.85 -20.38
N GLY A 321 24.65 5.17 -19.32
CA GLY A 321 26.03 4.75 -19.20
C GLY A 321 26.93 5.65 -18.33
N ALA A 322 26.36 6.62 -17.57
CA ALA A 322 27.13 7.35 -16.55
C ALA A 322 27.35 6.54 -15.26
N LEU A 323 26.51 5.54 -15.01
CA LEU A 323 26.65 4.62 -13.89
C LEU A 323 26.90 3.20 -14.40
N PRO A 324 27.66 2.35 -13.64
CA PRO A 324 28.39 2.72 -12.42
C PRO A 324 29.60 3.62 -12.70
N LEU A 325 29.98 4.40 -11.69
CA LEU A 325 31.22 5.20 -11.71
C LEU A 325 32.47 4.30 -11.73
N HIS A 326 33.55 4.82 -12.29
CA HIS A 326 34.82 4.05 -12.39
C HIS A 326 35.95 4.77 -11.67
N ARG A 327 36.87 3.98 -11.07
CA ARG A 327 38.08 4.51 -10.47
C ARG A 327 38.87 5.30 -11.52
N GLY A 328 39.39 6.46 -11.13
CA GLY A 328 40.19 7.37 -11.99
C GLY A 328 39.37 8.43 -12.71
N GLN A 329 38.04 8.40 -12.68
CA GLN A 329 37.21 9.50 -13.12
C GLN A 329 37.27 10.67 -12.12
N LYS A 330 37.24 11.90 -12.66
CA LYS A 330 37.02 13.12 -11.88
C LYS A 330 35.54 13.25 -11.58
N VAL A 331 35.13 12.98 -10.36
CA VAL A 331 33.73 13.02 -9.93
C VAL A 331 33.49 14.23 -9.03
N VAL A 332 32.44 14.98 -9.28
CA VAL A 332 31.96 16.03 -8.37
C VAL A 332 30.60 15.67 -7.80
N TYR A 333 30.48 15.72 -6.47
CA TYR A 333 29.22 15.62 -5.74
C TYR A 333 28.68 17.04 -5.50
N ILE A 334 27.42 17.26 -5.87
CA ILE A 334 26.74 18.55 -5.82
C ILE A 334 25.44 18.40 -5.03
N GLY A 335 25.13 19.36 -4.17
CA GLY A 335 23.93 19.38 -3.35
C GLY A 335 24.19 19.09 -1.90
N ALA A 336 23.50 19.81 -1.00
CA ALA A 336 23.68 19.63 0.45
C ALA A 336 23.37 18.20 0.91
N TYR A 337 22.51 17.47 0.22
CA TYR A 337 22.18 16.09 0.60
C TYR A 337 23.33 15.08 0.42
N ALA A 338 24.41 15.46 -0.29
CA ALA A 338 25.63 14.63 -0.32
C ALA A 338 26.33 14.57 1.04
N ASP A 339 26.20 15.62 1.85
CA ASP A 339 26.80 15.78 3.19
C ASP A 339 25.76 15.61 4.31
N GLN A 340 24.55 16.11 4.08
CA GLN A 340 23.41 16.09 5.02
C GLN A 340 22.25 15.33 4.40
N PRO A 341 22.29 14.00 4.30
CA PRO A 341 21.30 13.23 3.56
C PRO A 341 19.94 13.32 4.23
N ARG A 342 18.88 13.37 3.42
CA ARG A 342 17.54 13.15 3.90
C ARG A 342 17.22 11.66 3.86
N TYR A 343 17.04 11.03 5.02
CA TYR A 343 16.96 9.57 5.16
C TYR A 343 15.68 9.08 5.84
N GLN A 344 14.87 9.99 6.40
CA GLN A 344 13.60 9.71 7.07
C GLN A 344 12.64 10.89 6.95
N GLY A 345 11.35 10.70 7.31
CA GLY A 345 10.34 11.75 7.37
C GLY A 345 10.08 12.24 8.80
N GLY A 346 9.27 13.30 8.92
CA GLY A 346 8.91 13.90 10.21
C GLY A 346 7.64 13.30 10.82
N GLY A 347 7.50 13.39 12.15
CA GLY A 347 6.32 12.96 12.90
C GLY A 347 6.56 11.77 13.83
N SER A 348 5.51 10.97 14.07
CA SER A 348 5.56 9.82 14.99
C SER A 348 6.55 8.73 14.59
N SER A 349 6.91 8.63 13.33
CA SER A 349 7.91 7.66 12.83
C SER A 349 9.35 8.17 12.85
N HIS A 350 9.62 9.41 13.31
CA HIS A 350 10.96 9.99 13.35
C HIS A 350 11.86 9.28 14.37
N VAL A 351 13.02 8.77 13.93
CA VAL A 351 13.99 8.02 14.74
C VAL A 351 15.14 8.94 15.16
N ASN A 352 15.51 8.92 16.43
CA ASN A 352 16.67 9.64 16.93
C ASN A 352 17.95 8.90 16.54
N THR A 353 18.61 9.34 15.47
CA THR A 353 19.86 8.77 14.96
C THR A 353 20.59 9.78 14.07
N THR A 354 21.82 9.44 13.68
CA THR A 354 22.59 10.17 12.67
C THR A 354 22.89 9.23 11.50
N ALA A 355 22.59 9.68 10.29
CA ALA A 355 22.87 8.92 9.07
C ALA A 355 24.32 9.12 8.61
N VAL A 356 24.90 8.10 7.97
CA VAL A 356 26.14 8.23 7.20
C VAL A 356 25.82 8.95 5.89
N SER A 357 26.63 9.96 5.54
CA SER A 357 26.47 10.71 4.30
C SER A 357 27.19 10.03 3.11
N ALA A 358 26.82 10.41 1.87
CA ALA A 358 27.54 9.97 0.67
C ALA A 358 29.01 10.42 0.67
N LEU A 359 29.30 11.59 1.25
CA LEU A 359 30.68 12.07 1.39
C LEU A 359 31.46 11.25 2.41
N ASP A 360 30.87 10.92 3.57
CA ASP A 360 31.51 10.07 4.58
C ASP A 360 31.82 8.69 4.00
N ALA A 361 30.87 8.10 3.29
CA ALA A 361 31.05 6.79 2.65
C ALA A 361 32.12 6.84 1.54
N ALA A 362 32.13 7.89 0.72
CA ALA A 362 33.16 8.08 -0.28
C ALA A 362 34.55 8.21 0.33
N LEU A 363 34.68 8.94 1.43
CA LEU A 363 35.96 9.06 2.18
C LEU A 363 36.38 7.72 2.76
N LEU A 364 35.44 6.97 3.35
CA LEU A 364 35.71 5.64 3.93
C LEU A 364 36.27 4.64 2.90
N HIS A 365 35.80 4.72 1.65
CA HIS A 365 36.14 3.83 0.56
C HIS A 365 37.25 4.39 -0.38
N ASP A 366 37.96 5.45 0.05
CA ASP A 366 39.01 6.13 -0.75
C ASP A 366 38.52 6.55 -2.16
N ARG A 367 37.26 6.99 -2.27
CA ARG A 367 36.71 7.57 -3.51
C ARG A 367 37.20 9.01 -3.65
N MET A 368 37.79 9.33 -4.78
CA MET A 368 38.28 10.68 -5.08
C MET A 368 37.15 11.52 -5.63
N VAL A 369 36.43 12.22 -4.75
CA VAL A 369 35.31 13.10 -5.13
C VAL A 369 35.58 14.54 -4.71
N GLN A 370 35.19 15.50 -5.54
CA GLN A 370 35.08 16.91 -5.20
C GLN A 370 33.68 17.18 -4.67
N TYR A 371 33.52 18.06 -3.71
CA TYR A 371 32.20 18.46 -3.20
C TYR A 371 31.93 19.95 -3.42
N VAL A 372 30.68 20.27 -3.82
CA VAL A 372 30.15 21.65 -3.89
C VAL A 372 28.70 21.62 -3.37
N GLU A 373 28.39 22.45 -2.40
CA GLU A 373 27.04 22.48 -1.79
C GLU A 373 25.95 22.84 -2.81
N GLY A 374 26.17 23.85 -3.64
CA GLY A 374 25.26 24.27 -4.71
C GLY A 374 23.90 24.83 -4.23
N PHE A 375 23.21 24.13 -3.34
CA PHE A 375 21.95 24.54 -2.71
C PHE A 375 21.81 23.93 -1.30
N PRO A 376 21.07 24.59 -0.37
CA PRO A 376 20.86 24.12 0.99
C PRO A 376 19.85 22.95 1.04
N ALA A 377 19.94 22.13 2.12
CA ALA A 377 19.06 20.98 2.32
C ALA A 377 17.64 21.36 2.81
N ASP A 378 17.51 22.45 3.55
CA ASP A 378 16.36 22.77 4.39
C ASP A 378 15.36 23.75 3.77
N ARG A 379 15.73 24.44 2.68
CA ARG A 379 14.93 25.53 2.08
C ARG A 379 15.15 25.70 0.60
N ASP A 380 14.19 26.32 -0.07
CA ASP A 380 14.29 26.76 -1.47
C ASP A 380 14.99 28.13 -1.55
N GLN A 381 16.30 28.11 -1.56
CA GLN A 381 17.13 29.32 -1.65
C GLN A 381 18.16 29.17 -2.76
N ARG A 382 18.15 30.11 -3.69
CA ARG A 382 19.14 30.21 -4.77
C ARG A 382 20.27 31.12 -4.37
N ASP A 383 21.52 30.64 -4.51
CA ASP A 383 22.75 31.40 -4.41
C ASP A 383 23.50 31.33 -5.75
N GLU A 384 23.64 32.45 -6.45
CA GLU A 384 24.27 32.49 -7.76
C GLU A 384 25.78 32.17 -7.70
N THR A 385 26.44 32.49 -6.58
CA THR A 385 27.86 32.17 -6.39
C THR A 385 28.04 30.66 -6.27
N GLU A 386 27.22 30.00 -5.45
CA GLU A 386 27.25 28.56 -5.28
C GLU A 386 26.83 27.84 -6.58
N PHE A 387 25.83 28.37 -7.29
CA PHE A 387 25.43 27.83 -8.60
C PHE A 387 26.57 27.90 -9.62
N LEU A 388 27.28 29.02 -9.69
CA LEU A 388 28.42 29.17 -10.62
C LEU A 388 29.55 28.21 -10.24
N ARG A 389 29.84 28.06 -8.95
CA ARG A 389 30.81 27.08 -8.45
C ARG A 389 30.47 25.65 -8.86
N ALA A 390 29.20 25.25 -8.66
CA ALA A 390 28.71 23.93 -9.01
C ALA A 390 28.78 23.67 -10.52
N VAL A 391 28.34 24.60 -11.35
CA VAL A 391 28.41 24.51 -12.82
C VAL A 391 29.85 24.43 -13.30
N THR A 392 30.75 25.26 -12.75
CA THR A 392 32.18 25.23 -13.12
C THR A 392 32.85 23.92 -12.73
N ALA A 393 32.54 23.40 -11.55
CA ALA A 393 33.05 22.12 -11.09
C ALA A 393 32.53 20.96 -11.95
N ALA A 394 31.26 21.00 -12.33
CA ALA A 394 30.66 19.99 -13.20
C ALA A 394 31.25 19.99 -14.62
N GLU A 395 31.52 21.18 -15.20
CA GLU A 395 32.17 21.31 -16.49
C GLU A 395 33.62 20.73 -16.50
N ALA A 396 34.33 20.83 -15.38
CA ALA A 396 35.68 20.31 -15.23
C ALA A 396 35.76 18.82 -14.86
N ALA A 397 34.64 18.21 -14.47
CA ALA A 397 34.55 16.82 -14.05
C ALA A 397 34.26 15.88 -15.24
N ASP A 398 34.56 14.59 -15.08
CA ASP A 398 34.12 13.53 -16.01
C ASP A 398 32.67 13.13 -15.75
N VAL A 399 32.21 13.21 -14.48
CA VAL A 399 30.84 12.94 -14.04
C VAL A 399 30.43 13.92 -12.93
N ALA A 400 29.22 14.48 -13.02
CA ALA A 400 28.61 15.24 -11.95
C ALA A 400 27.47 14.45 -11.33
N VAL A 401 27.49 14.23 -10.02
CA VAL A 401 26.42 13.57 -9.25
C VAL A 401 25.74 14.62 -8.39
N ILE A 402 24.44 14.86 -8.64
CA ILE A 402 23.64 15.85 -7.92
C ILE A 402 22.72 15.12 -6.95
N PHE A 403 22.84 15.40 -5.66
CA PHE A 403 22.01 14.83 -4.60
C PHE A 403 20.87 15.82 -4.31
N ALA A 404 19.67 15.50 -4.79
CA ALA A 404 18.48 16.33 -4.72
C ALA A 404 17.34 15.63 -3.97
N GLY A 405 16.37 16.39 -3.48
CA GLY A 405 15.25 15.80 -2.76
C GLY A 405 14.34 16.84 -2.14
N LEU A 406 13.41 16.37 -1.31
CA LEU A 406 12.47 17.23 -0.62
C LEU A 406 12.97 17.59 0.77
N PRO A 407 12.92 18.87 1.20
CA PRO A 407 13.17 19.26 2.59
C PRO A 407 12.16 18.59 3.56
N ASP A 408 12.54 18.44 4.83
CA ASP A 408 11.66 17.84 5.87
C ASP A 408 10.30 18.54 5.99
N SER A 409 10.26 19.85 5.75
CA SER A 409 9.02 20.64 5.79
C SER A 409 8.02 20.29 4.67
N PHE A 410 8.44 19.53 3.65
CA PHE A 410 7.57 19.11 2.54
C PHE A 410 6.87 17.78 2.79
N GLU A 411 7.47 16.89 3.59
CA GLU A 411 6.92 15.56 3.87
C GLU A 411 7.02 15.26 5.36
N SER A 412 5.89 15.37 6.03
CA SER A 412 5.78 15.14 7.47
C SER A 412 4.37 14.72 7.84
N GLU A 413 4.22 13.99 8.91
CA GLU A 413 2.94 13.82 9.58
C GLU A 413 2.36 15.19 9.97
N GLY A 414 1.04 15.35 9.80
CA GLY A 414 0.30 16.55 10.13
C GLY A 414 0.09 17.54 8.99
N GLY A 415 0.68 17.33 7.82
CA GLY A 415 0.51 18.21 6.67
C GLY A 415 0.74 17.55 5.32
N ASP A 416 -0.15 17.82 4.35
CA ASP A 416 0.01 17.37 2.98
C ASP A 416 0.87 18.35 2.17
N ARG A 417 1.59 17.83 1.17
CA ARG A 417 2.33 18.63 0.19
C ARG A 417 1.36 19.49 -0.63
N ARG A 418 1.86 20.63 -1.10
CA ARG A 418 1.09 21.55 -1.95
C ARG A 418 1.27 21.31 -3.45
N HIS A 419 2.36 20.64 -3.85
CA HIS A 419 2.72 20.34 -5.23
C HIS A 419 3.74 19.20 -5.29
N MET A 420 3.93 18.61 -6.45
CA MET A 420 4.91 17.55 -6.68
C MET A 420 6.31 18.06 -7.04
N ARG A 421 6.54 19.36 -7.14
CA ARG A 421 7.82 19.91 -7.57
C ARG A 421 8.89 19.76 -6.48
N LEU A 422 10.12 19.53 -6.92
CA LEU A 422 11.31 19.81 -6.10
C LEU A 422 11.41 21.32 -5.86
N PRO A 423 12.18 21.77 -4.85
CA PRO A 423 12.55 23.16 -4.71
C PRO A 423 13.07 23.75 -6.03
N ASP A 424 12.67 24.97 -6.36
CA ASP A 424 13.03 25.59 -7.64
C ASP A 424 14.55 25.79 -7.80
N CYS A 425 15.28 26.03 -6.70
CA CYS A 425 16.74 26.09 -6.70
C CYS A 425 17.36 24.78 -7.19
N GLN A 426 16.86 23.62 -6.77
CA GLN A 426 17.35 22.31 -7.18
C GLN A 426 17.07 22.06 -8.67
N ASN A 427 15.81 22.27 -9.13
CA ASN A 427 15.45 22.09 -10.54
C ASN A 427 16.30 22.99 -11.46
N ASN A 428 16.53 24.25 -11.06
CA ASN A 428 17.36 25.19 -11.81
C ASN A 428 18.82 24.75 -11.88
N LEU A 429 19.40 24.28 -10.77
CA LEU A 429 20.79 23.84 -10.77
C LEU A 429 20.98 22.58 -11.60
N ILE A 430 20.09 21.59 -11.47
CA ILE A 430 20.12 20.36 -12.28
C ILE A 430 20.11 20.72 -13.79
N ALA A 431 19.21 21.59 -14.21
CA ALA A 431 19.12 22.00 -15.61
C ALA A 431 20.41 22.70 -16.10
N ARG A 432 21.02 23.57 -15.28
CA ARG A 432 22.27 24.26 -15.62
C ARG A 432 23.47 23.31 -15.69
N VAL A 433 23.56 22.36 -14.78
CA VAL A 433 24.64 21.36 -14.78
C VAL A 433 24.47 20.43 -15.97
N ALA A 434 23.27 19.94 -16.26
CA ALA A 434 22.99 19.07 -17.41
C ALA A 434 23.33 19.76 -18.77
N ALA A 435 23.23 21.08 -18.83
CA ALA A 435 23.58 21.84 -20.04
C ALA A 435 25.08 21.82 -20.32
N VAL A 436 25.95 21.68 -19.34
CA VAL A 436 27.43 21.71 -19.50
C VAL A 436 28.07 20.31 -19.28
N GLN A 437 27.44 19.42 -18.56
CA GLN A 437 27.95 18.09 -18.27
C GLN A 437 26.97 16.99 -18.74
N LYS A 438 27.36 16.23 -19.75
CA LYS A 438 26.52 15.16 -20.33
C LYS A 438 26.37 13.95 -19.39
N ASN A 439 27.38 13.65 -18.62
CA ASN A 439 27.36 12.58 -17.64
C ASN A 439 26.83 13.09 -16.30
N THR A 440 25.68 13.76 -16.32
CA THR A 440 25.01 14.18 -15.09
C THR A 440 24.18 13.02 -14.54
N VAL A 441 24.40 12.72 -13.27
CA VAL A 441 23.64 11.77 -12.47
C VAL A 441 22.84 12.54 -11.44
N VAL A 442 21.57 12.19 -11.23
CA VAL A 442 20.75 12.75 -10.13
C VAL A 442 20.38 11.65 -9.18
N VAL A 443 20.70 11.83 -7.90
CA VAL A 443 20.28 10.99 -6.78
C VAL A 443 19.12 11.68 -6.09
N LEU A 444 17.98 10.98 -5.91
CA LEU A 444 16.74 11.56 -5.36
C LEU A 444 16.44 11.00 -3.97
N HIS A 445 16.24 11.92 -3.01
CA HIS A 445 15.78 11.66 -1.65
C HIS A 445 14.35 12.20 -1.48
N THR A 446 13.34 11.33 -1.55
CA THR A 446 11.93 11.72 -1.48
C THR A 446 11.08 10.58 -0.95
N GLY A 447 10.00 10.86 -0.22
CA GLY A 447 9.08 9.83 0.29
C GLY A 447 7.96 9.47 -0.70
N ALA A 448 7.80 10.28 -1.77
CA ALA A 448 6.76 10.13 -2.78
C ALA A 448 7.23 10.72 -4.12
N PRO A 449 6.51 10.49 -5.24
CA PRO A 449 6.88 11.01 -6.55
C PRO A 449 7.08 12.53 -6.59
N VAL A 450 8.05 12.96 -7.39
CA VAL A 450 8.30 14.37 -7.72
C VAL A 450 8.32 14.57 -9.22
N GLU A 451 8.00 15.79 -9.65
CA GLU A 451 8.14 16.19 -11.05
C GLU A 451 9.62 16.33 -11.41
N CYS A 452 10.04 15.67 -12.48
CA CYS A 452 11.42 15.65 -12.97
C CYS A 452 11.48 16.21 -14.39
N PRO A 453 11.33 17.54 -14.59
CA PRO A 453 11.31 18.14 -15.93
C PRO A 453 12.63 17.95 -16.68
N TRP A 454 13.73 17.82 -15.98
CA TRP A 454 15.10 17.62 -16.47
C TRP A 454 15.47 16.15 -16.74
N ALA A 455 14.56 15.20 -16.47
CA ALA A 455 14.92 13.77 -16.50
C ALA A 455 15.41 13.28 -17.86
N ASP A 456 15.00 13.90 -18.96
CA ASP A 456 15.45 13.53 -20.29
C ASP A 456 16.80 14.16 -20.67
N ASP A 457 17.24 15.19 -19.94
CA ASP A 457 18.49 15.92 -20.16
C ASP A 457 19.69 15.35 -19.36
N VAL A 458 19.44 14.48 -18.37
CA VAL A 458 20.47 13.86 -17.55
C VAL A 458 20.76 12.41 -17.98
N SER A 459 21.98 11.95 -17.76
CA SER A 459 22.39 10.59 -18.12
C SER A 459 21.77 9.53 -17.22
N SER A 460 21.73 9.76 -15.91
CA SER A 460 21.24 8.76 -14.97
C SER A 460 20.44 9.38 -13.84
N VAL A 461 19.46 8.62 -13.35
CA VAL A 461 18.64 8.98 -12.18
C VAL A 461 18.54 7.77 -11.25
N LEU A 462 18.97 7.94 -10.00
CA LEU A 462 18.87 6.95 -8.93
C LEU A 462 17.96 7.49 -7.84
N CYS A 463 16.88 6.76 -7.51
CA CYS A 463 16.00 7.11 -6.41
C CYS A 463 16.31 6.26 -5.18
N MET A 464 16.71 6.92 -4.09
CA MET A 464 16.96 6.28 -2.81
C MET A 464 15.73 6.31 -1.89
N TYR A 465 14.67 7.02 -2.26
CA TYR A 465 13.57 7.30 -1.36
C TYR A 465 14.09 7.89 -0.02
N LEU A 466 13.58 7.42 1.13
CA LEU A 466 14.10 7.74 2.46
C LEU A 466 14.68 6.44 3.06
N ALA A 467 15.97 6.24 2.82
CA ALA A 467 16.61 4.93 2.92
C ALA A 467 17.22 4.61 4.31
N GLY A 468 16.93 5.41 5.34
CA GLY A 468 17.43 5.16 6.69
C GLY A 468 18.88 5.58 6.91
N GLU A 469 19.43 5.24 8.09
CA GLU A 469 20.75 5.77 8.53
C GLU A 469 21.93 5.27 7.70
N GLY A 470 21.79 4.18 6.98
CA GLY A 470 22.83 3.61 6.09
C GLY A 470 22.75 4.10 4.63
N VAL A 471 22.08 5.23 4.39
CA VAL A 471 21.83 5.73 3.01
C VAL A 471 23.12 6.02 2.26
N GLY A 472 24.12 6.64 2.90
CA GLY A 472 25.37 7.00 2.23
C GLY A 472 26.22 5.81 1.81
N GLU A 473 26.30 4.76 2.66
CA GLU A 473 26.99 3.51 2.27
C GLU A 473 26.26 2.83 1.09
N ALA A 474 24.93 2.86 1.09
CA ALA A 474 24.15 2.33 -0.01
C ALA A 474 24.36 3.12 -1.31
N GLU A 475 24.39 4.45 -1.23
CA GLU A 475 24.67 5.32 -2.36
C GLU A 475 26.08 5.09 -2.93
N ASP A 476 27.10 5.01 -2.07
CA ASP A 476 28.46 4.71 -2.54
C ASP A 476 28.49 3.36 -3.24
N ALA A 477 27.91 2.30 -2.63
CA ALA A 477 27.90 0.97 -3.23
C ALA A 477 27.18 0.94 -4.59
N LEU A 478 26.04 1.64 -4.72
CA LEU A 478 25.28 1.70 -5.97
C LEU A 478 25.96 2.57 -7.01
N LEU A 479 26.45 3.76 -6.64
CA LEU A 479 27.09 4.68 -7.58
C LEU A 479 28.38 4.10 -8.16
N TRP A 480 29.18 3.39 -7.36
CA TRP A 480 30.45 2.82 -7.79
C TRP A 480 30.38 1.36 -8.26
N GLY A 481 29.19 0.77 -8.28
CA GLY A 481 28.96 -0.58 -8.80
C GLY A 481 29.42 -1.71 -7.89
N ASP A 482 29.65 -1.44 -6.61
CA ASP A 482 29.90 -2.48 -5.60
C ASP A 482 28.63 -3.27 -5.28
N ALA A 483 27.46 -2.66 -5.55
CA ALA A 483 26.14 -3.29 -5.54
C ALA A 483 25.38 -3.02 -6.84
N ASP A 484 24.53 -3.96 -7.25
CA ASP A 484 23.61 -3.78 -8.38
C ASP A 484 22.31 -3.10 -7.90
N PRO A 485 21.84 -2.02 -8.55
CA PRO A 485 20.54 -1.46 -8.26
C PRO A 485 19.44 -2.45 -8.66
N CYS A 486 18.70 -2.91 -7.69
CA CYS A 486 17.68 -3.95 -7.87
C CYS A 486 16.32 -3.58 -7.28
N GLY A 487 16.16 -2.35 -6.82
CA GLY A 487 14.88 -1.80 -6.39
C GLY A 487 13.91 -1.60 -7.55
N ARG A 488 12.62 -1.57 -7.22
CA ARG A 488 11.53 -1.30 -8.18
C ARG A 488 10.59 -0.27 -7.58
N LEU A 489 10.03 0.60 -8.42
CA LEU A 489 9.07 1.61 -7.96
C LEU A 489 7.80 0.95 -7.38
N PRO A 490 7.47 1.17 -6.10
CA PRO A 490 6.24 0.69 -5.49
C PRO A 490 5.03 1.56 -5.84
N GLU A 491 5.22 2.56 -6.66
CA GLU A 491 4.22 3.52 -7.12
C GLU A 491 4.57 4.09 -8.49
N THR A 492 3.55 4.47 -9.24
CA THR A 492 3.74 5.15 -10.54
C THR A 492 4.21 6.58 -10.33
N TRP A 493 5.17 7.04 -11.11
CA TRP A 493 5.60 8.43 -11.15
C TRP A 493 4.92 9.15 -12.33
N PRO A 494 3.92 9.99 -12.09
CA PRO A 494 3.27 10.78 -13.14
C PRO A 494 4.21 11.86 -13.68
N LEU A 495 3.88 12.42 -14.84
CA LEU A 495 4.62 13.56 -15.39
C LEU A 495 4.36 14.84 -14.60
N ARG A 496 3.13 15.01 -14.10
CA ARG A 496 2.65 16.18 -13.37
C ARG A 496 1.49 15.81 -12.45
N LEU A 497 1.24 16.68 -11.50
CA LEU A 497 0.20 16.46 -10.49
C LEU A 497 -1.21 16.32 -11.10
N GLU A 498 -1.52 17.09 -12.15
CA GLU A 498 -2.82 17.10 -12.83
C GLU A 498 -3.17 15.77 -13.51
N ASP A 499 -2.18 14.92 -13.73
CA ASP A 499 -2.39 13.59 -14.32
C ASP A 499 -2.85 12.55 -13.30
N THR A 500 -2.80 12.86 -11.99
CA THR A 500 -3.16 11.92 -10.92
C THR A 500 -4.66 11.67 -10.86
N PRO A 501 -5.11 10.44 -10.53
CA PRO A 501 -6.53 10.09 -10.55
C PRO A 501 -7.37 10.89 -9.57
N CYS A 502 -6.81 11.28 -8.44
CA CYS A 502 -7.49 12.01 -7.37
C CYS A 502 -7.30 13.54 -7.44
N TYR A 503 -6.72 14.09 -8.51
CA TYR A 503 -6.35 15.51 -8.60
C TYR A 503 -7.49 16.48 -8.25
N LEU A 504 -8.69 16.19 -8.73
CA LEU A 504 -9.86 17.06 -8.51
C LEU A 504 -10.54 16.84 -7.15
N ASP A 505 -10.29 15.73 -6.50
CA ASP A 505 -10.97 15.30 -5.27
C ASP A 505 -10.06 15.27 -4.03
N PHE A 506 -8.74 15.46 -4.19
CA PHE A 506 -7.79 15.54 -3.09
C PHE A 506 -7.49 17.01 -2.73
N PRO A 507 -7.50 17.40 -1.46
CA PRO A 507 -7.83 16.64 -0.25
C PRO A 507 -9.32 16.67 0.16
N GLY A 508 -10.22 17.01 -0.77
CA GLY A 508 -11.64 17.17 -0.53
C GLY A 508 -12.03 18.61 -0.15
N ASP A 509 -13.27 18.79 0.31
CA ASP A 509 -13.87 20.09 0.67
C ASP A 509 -13.58 20.53 2.13
N GLY A 510 -12.77 19.76 2.85
CA GLY A 510 -12.43 19.97 4.26
C GLY A 510 -13.41 19.29 5.25
N VAL A 511 -14.52 18.74 4.78
CA VAL A 511 -15.47 17.93 5.55
C VAL A 511 -15.53 16.51 5.02
N THR A 512 -15.48 16.37 3.70
CA THR A 512 -15.57 15.10 2.98
C THR A 512 -14.46 15.02 1.93
N ALA A 513 -13.89 13.86 1.81
CA ALA A 513 -13.01 13.47 0.71
C ALA A 513 -13.66 12.32 -0.06
N ASP A 514 -14.07 12.61 -1.30
CA ASP A 514 -14.68 11.62 -2.17
C ASP A 514 -13.59 10.85 -2.94
N TYR A 515 -13.65 9.52 -2.88
CA TYR A 515 -12.70 8.65 -3.57
C TYR A 515 -13.31 8.24 -4.93
N ARG A 516 -13.57 9.28 -5.78
CA ARG A 516 -14.32 9.12 -7.05
C ARG A 516 -13.55 8.37 -8.13
N GLU A 517 -12.23 8.29 -8.00
CA GLU A 517 -11.39 7.47 -8.88
C GLU A 517 -11.72 5.97 -8.74
N GLY A 518 -12.40 5.56 -7.67
CA GLY A 518 -12.78 4.18 -7.44
C GLY A 518 -11.53 3.27 -7.39
N VAL A 519 -11.61 2.12 -8.08
CA VAL A 519 -10.48 1.16 -8.14
C VAL A 519 -9.29 1.64 -8.99
N TYR A 520 -9.41 2.80 -9.63
CA TYR A 520 -8.38 3.34 -10.52
C TYR A 520 -7.35 4.16 -9.75
N VAL A 521 -6.63 3.53 -8.83
CA VAL A 521 -5.50 4.10 -8.08
C VAL A 521 -4.19 3.67 -8.71
N GLY A 522 -3.21 4.58 -8.80
CA GLY A 522 -1.89 4.31 -9.31
C GLY A 522 -1.87 3.78 -10.75
N TYR A 523 -1.06 2.75 -11.01
CA TYR A 523 -0.93 2.18 -12.36
C TYR A 523 -2.26 1.74 -12.98
N ARG A 524 -3.26 1.37 -12.17
CA ARG A 524 -4.60 0.99 -12.65
C ARG A 524 -5.25 2.11 -13.44
N TRP A 525 -5.04 3.36 -13.03
CA TRP A 525 -5.51 4.55 -13.71
C TRP A 525 -4.71 4.83 -14.99
N TYR A 526 -3.40 4.98 -14.85
CA TYR A 526 -2.54 5.39 -15.96
C TYR A 526 -2.53 4.37 -17.09
N ASP A 527 -2.59 3.08 -16.78
CA ASP A 527 -2.62 2.01 -17.78
C ASP A 527 -3.98 1.91 -18.47
N ALA A 528 -5.10 2.03 -17.73
CA ALA A 528 -6.44 2.05 -18.30
C ALA A 528 -6.64 3.23 -19.28
N ARG A 529 -6.07 4.38 -18.96
CA ARG A 529 -6.13 5.57 -19.82
C ARG A 529 -5.03 5.61 -20.90
N ARG A 530 -4.10 4.67 -20.89
CA ARG A 530 -2.90 4.69 -21.75
C ARG A 530 -2.16 6.02 -21.65
N MET A 531 -2.15 6.61 -20.44
CA MET A 531 -1.57 7.91 -20.18
C MET A 531 -0.05 7.79 -20.06
N PRO A 532 0.75 8.70 -20.62
CA PRO A 532 2.18 8.71 -20.38
C PRO A 532 2.49 8.98 -18.91
N VAL A 533 3.53 8.33 -18.40
CA VAL A 533 4.06 8.53 -17.05
C VAL A 533 5.57 8.73 -17.13
N ARG A 534 6.17 9.31 -16.12
CA ARG A 534 7.62 9.43 -16.07
C ARG A 534 8.26 8.04 -15.90
N TRP A 535 7.79 7.25 -14.96
CA TRP A 535 8.16 5.86 -14.77
C TRP A 535 6.95 5.05 -14.25
N PRO A 536 6.71 3.85 -14.80
CA PRO A 536 5.56 3.04 -14.40
C PRO A 536 5.81 2.31 -13.07
N PHE A 537 4.75 1.84 -12.44
CA PHE A 537 4.82 0.92 -11.31
C PHE A 537 5.68 -0.31 -11.63
N GLY A 538 6.51 -0.72 -10.69
CA GLY A 538 7.42 -1.85 -10.83
C GLY A 538 8.69 -1.56 -11.62
N HIS A 539 8.87 -0.35 -12.17
CA HIS A 539 10.05 0.03 -12.95
C HIS A 539 11.30 0.16 -12.08
N GLY A 540 12.42 -0.29 -12.63
CA GLY A 540 13.77 -0.10 -12.09
C GLY A 540 14.77 -0.82 -12.99
N LEU A 541 15.90 -0.20 -13.28
CA LEU A 541 16.98 -0.74 -14.09
C LEU A 541 18.02 -1.48 -13.20
N SER A 542 18.88 -2.25 -13.84
CA SER A 542 20.02 -2.95 -13.24
C SER A 542 21.26 -2.67 -14.08
N TYR A 543 22.44 -2.88 -13.55
CA TYR A 543 23.71 -2.86 -14.31
C TYR A 543 23.90 -4.12 -15.14
N THR A 544 23.00 -5.11 -15.03
CA THR A 544 22.99 -6.32 -15.86
C THR A 544 21.66 -6.45 -16.62
N GLY A 545 21.52 -7.49 -17.44
CA GLY A 545 20.33 -7.73 -18.24
C GLY A 545 19.70 -9.09 -17.92
N TYR A 546 18.38 -9.19 -18.11
CA TYR A 546 17.62 -10.43 -17.87
C TYR A 546 16.80 -10.85 -19.07
N VAL A 547 16.75 -12.18 -19.31
CA VAL A 547 15.98 -12.80 -20.36
C VAL A 547 14.96 -13.75 -19.74
N TYR A 548 13.70 -13.57 -20.09
CA TYR A 548 12.57 -14.41 -19.70
C TYR A 548 12.28 -15.43 -20.77
N ARG A 549 12.16 -16.71 -20.42
CA ARG A 549 11.90 -17.80 -21.38
C ARG A 549 11.15 -18.96 -20.73
N ASN A 550 10.66 -19.87 -21.56
CA ASN A 550 10.02 -21.12 -21.13
C ASN A 550 8.85 -20.89 -20.14
N ALA A 551 8.05 -19.82 -20.37
CA ALA A 551 6.90 -19.57 -19.52
C ALA A 551 5.78 -20.57 -19.85
N VAL A 552 5.26 -21.23 -18.82
CA VAL A 552 4.22 -22.26 -18.94
C VAL A 552 3.22 -22.19 -17.79
N LEU A 553 1.99 -22.61 -18.06
CA LEU A 553 0.97 -22.91 -17.06
C LEU A 553 0.93 -24.42 -16.82
N SER A 554 0.66 -24.86 -15.59
CA SER A 554 0.45 -26.26 -15.26
C SER A 554 -0.84 -26.83 -15.88
N ALA A 555 -1.80 -25.95 -16.19
CA ALA A 555 -3.03 -26.26 -16.94
C ALA A 555 -3.50 -24.98 -17.67
N ASP A 556 -4.16 -25.12 -18.81
CA ASP A 556 -4.77 -24.01 -19.55
C ASP A 556 -6.13 -23.59 -19.00
N THR A 557 -6.67 -24.35 -18.05
CA THR A 557 -7.97 -24.14 -17.43
C THR A 557 -7.85 -24.19 -15.89
N LEU A 558 -8.37 -23.16 -15.23
CA LEU A 558 -8.51 -23.08 -13.78
C LEU A 558 -9.95 -23.43 -13.40
N ALA A 559 -10.12 -24.50 -12.64
CA ALA A 559 -11.42 -24.90 -12.09
C ALA A 559 -11.81 -24.03 -10.88
N GLU A 560 -13.10 -24.00 -10.53
CA GLU A 560 -13.67 -23.17 -9.47
C GLU A 560 -13.05 -23.39 -8.08
N GLN A 561 -12.60 -24.59 -7.78
CA GLN A 561 -11.87 -24.93 -6.54
C GLN A 561 -10.44 -25.41 -6.83
N GLY A 562 -9.89 -25.00 -7.98
CA GLY A 562 -8.57 -25.42 -8.43
C GLY A 562 -7.46 -24.42 -8.12
N LEU A 563 -6.27 -24.80 -8.53
CA LEU A 563 -5.10 -23.92 -8.62
C LEU A 563 -4.35 -24.19 -9.92
N VAL A 564 -3.66 -23.15 -10.42
CA VAL A 564 -2.76 -23.27 -11.58
C VAL A 564 -1.43 -22.67 -11.17
N THR A 565 -0.33 -23.39 -11.43
CA THR A 565 1.01 -22.84 -11.26
C THR A 565 1.50 -22.22 -12.57
N VAL A 566 2.19 -21.09 -12.44
CA VAL A 566 2.80 -20.34 -13.54
C VAL A 566 4.29 -20.42 -13.34
N GLN A 567 5.03 -20.95 -14.31
CA GLN A 567 6.49 -21.02 -14.25
C GLN A 567 7.12 -20.20 -15.36
N VAL A 568 8.22 -19.53 -15.07
CA VAL A 568 9.05 -18.81 -16.03
C VAL A 568 10.52 -18.98 -15.66
N THR A 569 11.37 -19.24 -16.65
CA THR A 569 12.82 -19.25 -16.46
C THR A 569 13.37 -17.86 -16.72
N VAL A 570 14.11 -17.33 -15.76
CA VAL A 570 14.82 -16.04 -15.88
C VAL A 570 16.33 -16.28 -15.84
N LYS A 571 17.04 -15.70 -16.80
CA LYS A 571 18.50 -15.79 -16.93
C LYS A 571 19.13 -14.42 -16.84
N ASN A 572 20.19 -14.27 -16.07
CA ASN A 572 21.09 -13.14 -16.15
C ASN A 572 21.93 -13.26 -17.45
N SER A 573 21.70 -12.34 -18.39
CA SER A 573 22.35 -12.32 -19.70
C SER A 573 23.55 -11.37 -19.77
N GLY A 574 23.79 -10.59 -18.72
CA GLY A 574 24.90 -9.62 -18.67
C GLY A 574 26.14 -10.15 -17.99
N ALA A 575 27.07 -9.26 -17.68
CA ALA A 575 28.40 -9.58 -17.16
C ALA A 575 28.53 -9.35 -15.63
N MET A 576 27.53 -8.77 -14.97
CA MET A 576 27.53 -8.49 -13.54
C MET A 576 26.48 -9.37 -12.82
N GLN A 577 26.78 -9.71 -11.57
CA GLN A 577 25.76 -10.25 -10.66
C GLN A 577 24.68 -9.20 -10.44
N GLY A 578 23.42 -9.60 -10.37
CA GLY A 578 22.33 -8.69 -10.07
C GLY A 578 21.10 -9.43 -9.58
N ALA A 579 20.05 -8.67 -9.23
CA ALA A 579 18.79 -9.25 -8.83
C ALA A 579 17.61 -8.70 -9.66
N GLU A 580 16.77 -9.62 -10.11
CA GLU A 580 15.55 -9.33 -10.88
C GLU A 580 14.32 -9.49 -10.02
N VAL A 581 13.34 -8.61 -10.19
CA VAL A 581 12.01 -8.74 -9.62
C VAL A 581 11.04 -9.17 -10.71
N VAL A 582 10.70 -10.44 -10.71
CA VAL A 582 9.71 -11.01 -11.64
C VAL A 582 8.33 -10.67 -11.12
N GLN A 583 7.53 -9.98 -11.93
CA GLN A 583 6.19 -9.50 -11.56
C GLN A 583 5.15 -10.23 -12.40
N LEU A 584 4.09 -10.71 -11.75
CA LEU A 584 2.96 -11.38 -12.39
C LEU A 584 1.70 -10.53 -12.22
N TYR A 585 1.08 -10.21 -13.35
CA TYR A 585 -0.18 -9.49 -13.43
C TYR A 585 -1.26 -10.38 -14.03
N VAL A 586 -2.49 -10.18 -13.57
CA VAL A 586 -3.69 -10.84 -14.13
C VAL A 586 -4.54 -9.78 -14.82
N ALA A 587 -4.90 -10.04 -16.07
CA ALA A 587 -5.82 -9.23 -16.85
C ALA A 587 -7.09 -10.01 -17.17
N ASP A 588 -8.23 -9.45 -16.78
CA ASP A 588 -9.55 -10.00 -17.15
C ASP A 588 -9.89 -9.60 -18.58
N THR A 589 -10.01 -10.60 -19.47
CA THR A 589 -10.39 -10.44 -20.88
C THR A 589 -11.70 -11.15 -21.21
N THR A 590 -12.53 -11.48 -20.19
CA THR A 590 -13.79 -12.22 -20.36
C THR A 590 -14.84 -11.43 -21.16
N GLY A 591 -14.78 -10.10 -21.16
CA GLY A 591 -15.81 -9.26 -21.77
C GLY A 591 -17.02 -9.00 -20.84
N THR A 592 -17.15 -9.70 -19.71
CA THR A 592 -18.25 -9.54 -18.77
C THR A 592 -18.26 -8.12 -18.20
N PRO A 593 -19.39 -7.39 -18.22
CA PRO A 593 -19.48 -6.06 -17.62
C PRO A 593 -19.11 -6.10 -16.13
N VAL A 594 -18.37 -5.09 -15.68
CA VAL A 594 -18.01 -4.93 -14.27
C VAL A 594 -18.47 -3.54 -13.79
N ALA A 595 -19.32 -3.51 -12.78
CA ALA A 595 -19.81 -2.26 -12.19
C ALA A 595 -18.63 -1.40 -11.70
N GLY A 596 -18.61 -0.10 -12.02
CA GLY A 596 -17.49 0.78 -11.73
C GLY A 596 -16.28 0.62 -12.66
N GLY A 597 -16.41 -0.17 -13.74
CA GLY A 597 -15.39 -0.36 -14.76
C GLY A 597 -14.39 -1.49 -14.48
N ARG A 598 -13.61 -1.83 -15.51
CA ARG A 598 -12.60 -2.89 -15.48
C ARG A 598 -11.20 -2.30 -15.56
N VAL A 599 -10.34 -2.63 -14.61
CA VAL A 599 -8.91 -2.29 -14.68
C VAL A 599 -8.21 -3.15 -15.73
N LEU A 600 -7.14 -2.62 -16.34
CA LEU A 600 -6.43 -3.33 -17.40
C LEU A 600 -5.73 -4.59 -16.91
N GLN A 601 -5.16 -4.53 -15.70
CA GLN A 601 -4.47 -5.62 -15.04
C GLN A 601 -4.25 -5.30 -13.55
N VAL A 602 -4.01 -6.34 -12.75
CA VAL A 602 -3.68 -6.23 -11.32
C VAL A 602 -2.50 -7.11 -10.97
N LEU A 603 -1.59 -6.63 -10.12
CA LEU A 603 -0.49 -7.43 -9.58
C LEU A 603 -1.04 -8.57 -8.71
N ARG A 604 -0.59 -9.79 -8.96
CA ARG A 604 -0.99 -11.00 -8.20
C ARG A 604 0.19 -11.88 -7.79
N GLY A 605 1.40 -11.48 -8.16
CA GLY A 605 2.61 -12.15 -7.73
C GLY A 605 3.85 -11.34 -8.02
N PHE A 606 4.85 -11.48 -7.17
CA PHE A 606 6.20 -10.98 -7.43
C PHE A 606 7.21 -11.86 -6.70
N GLN A 607 8.41 -11.97 -7.27
CA GLN A 607 9.51 -12.69 -6.64
C GLN A 607 10.84 -12.04 -7.04
N LYS A 608 11.65 -11.68 -6.05
CA LYS A 608 13.02 -11.21 -6.26
C LYS A 608 13.96 -12.40 -6.29
N ILE A 609 14.83 -12.46 -7.31
CA ILE A 609 15.81 -13.51 -7.49
C ILE A 609 17.19 -12.90 -7.76
N ALA A 610 18.22 -13.39 -7.10
CA ALA A 610 19.62 -12.98 -7.34
C ALA A 610 20.30 -13.99 -8.26
N LEU A 611 20.96 -13.52 -9.32
CA LEU A 611 21.58 -14.37 -10.34
C LEU A 611 23.00 -13.90 -10.65
N GLN A 612 23.93 -14.86 -10.69
CA GLN A 612 25.27 -14.66 -11.23
C GLN A 612 25.23 -14.47 -12.76
N PRO A 613 26.27 -13.90 -13.40
CA PRO A 613 26.36 -13.86 -14.85
C PRO A 613 26.17 -15.23 -15.48
N GLY A 614 25.21 -15.33 -16.42
CA GLY A 614 24.88 -16.58 -17.11
C GLY A 614 23.99 -17.54 -16.33
N GLU A 615 23.77 -17.33 -15.04
CA GLU A 615 22.89 -18.16 -14.20
C GLU A 615 21.42 -17.98 -14.58
N GLU A 616 20.63 -19.06 -14.41
CA GLU A 616 19.20 -19.04 -14.62
C GLU A 616 18.46 -19.73 -13.48
N GLN A 617 17.26 -19.24 -13.20
CA GLN A 617 16.37 -19.78 -12.18
C GLN A 617 14.95 -19.86 -12.69
N VAL A 618 14.22 -20.91 -12.28
CA VAL A 618 12.78 -21.03 -12.52
C VAL A 618 12.04 -20.31 -11.37
N VAL A 619 11.22 -19.35 -11.73
CA VAL A 619 10.30 -18.67 -10.82
C VAL A 619 8.92 -19.31 -10.97
N THR A 620 8.26 -19.58 -9.84
CA THR A 620 6.95 -20.23 -9.81
C THR A 620 5.96 -19.39 -9.00
N PHE A 621 4.79 -19.12 -9.59
CA PHE A 621 3.64 -18.51 -8.92
C PHE A 621 2.48 -19.51 -8.88
N THR A 622 1.58 -19.32 -7.92
CA THR A 622 0.34 -20.10 -7.82
C THR A 622 -0.84 -19.16 -7.91
N LEU A 623 -1.78 -19.46 -8.79
CA LEU A 623 -3.02 -18.71 -8.97
C LEU A 623 -4.22 -19.56 -8.58
N THR A 624 -5.14 -18.92 -7.88
CA THR A 624 -6.44 -19.44 -7.45
C THR A 624 -7.57 -18.60 -8.08
N PRO A 625 -8.84 -19.01 -8.01
CA PRO A 625 -9.94 -18.16 -8.46
C PRO A 625 -9.99 -16.77 -7.83
N ARG A 626 -9.51 -16.64 -6.59
CA ARG A 626 -9.41 -15.34 -5.90
C ARG A 626 -8.50 -14.35 -6.63
N ASP A 627 -7.45 -14.85 -7.26
CA ASP A 627 -6.48 -14.01 -8.00
C ASP A 627 -7.05 -13.46 -9.32
N LEU A 628 -8.12 -14.09 -9.83
CA LEU A 628 -8.87 -13.64 -11.00
C LEU A 628 -10.05 -12.72 -10.64
N SER A 629 -10.40 -12.62 -9.34
CA SER A 629 -11.63 -12.00 -8.88
C SER A 629 -11.52 -10.47 -8.75
N HIS A 630 -12.64 -9.81 -8.97
CA HIS A 630 -12.96 -8.48 -8.47
C HIS A 630 -14.05 -8.57 -7.39
N TYR A 631 -14.25 -7.49 -6.61
CA TYR A 631 -15.34 -7.46 -5.65
C TYR A 631 -16.63 -6.99 -6.32
N ASP A 632 -17.67 -7.76 -6.22
CA ASP A 632 -19.01 -7.44 -6.75
C ASP A 632 -19.90 -6.94 -5.60
N ALA A 633 -20.29 -5.67 -5.66
CA ALA A 633 -21.08 -5.04 -4.60
C ALA A 633 -22.54 -5.55 -4.55
N ALA A 634 -23.06 -6.16 -5.61
CA ALA A 634 -24.39 -6.77 -5.60
C ALA A 634 -24.36 -8.16 -4.93
N LEU A 635 -23.24 -8.86 -5.03
CA LEU A 635 -23.00 -10.10 -4.30
C LEU A 635 -22.52 -9.89 -2.87
N HIS A 636 -22.01 -8.71 -2.54
CA HIS A 636 -21.20 -8.44 -1.33
C HIS A 636 -20.08 -9.47 -1.17
N ASP A 637 -19.44 -9.87 -2.29
CA ASP A 637 -18.46 -10.94 -2.32
C ASP A 637 -17.52 -10.81 -3.52
N TRP A 638 -16.41 -11.58 -3.47
CA TRP A 638 -15.45 -11.70 -4.57
C TRP A 638 -15.99 -12.59 -5.68
N TYR A 639 -15.88 -12.11 -6.91
CA TYR A 639 -16.40 -12.78 -8.10
C TYR A 639 -15.36 -12.81 -9.22
N ALA A 640 -15.13 -14.00 -9.78
CA ALA A 640 -14.38 -14.20 -11.01
C ALA A 640 -15.36 -14.59 -12.10
N ALA A 641 -15.43 -13.84 -13.18
CA ALA A 641 -16.28 -14.18 -14.33
C ALA A 641 -15.71 -15.38 -15.06
N PRO A 642 -16.53 -16.39 -15.43
CA PRO A 642 -16.08 -17.47 -16.31
C PRO A 642 -15.58 -16.92 -17.65
N GLY A 643 -14.50 -17.49 -18.19
CA GLY A 643 -13.99 -17.09 -19.47
C GLY A 643 -12.47 -16.92 -19.51
N ARG A 644 -11.99 -16.09 -20.45
CA ARG A 644 -10.57 -15.94 -20.74
C ARG A 644 -9.93 -14.84 -19.92
N TYR A 645 -8.75 -15.17 -19.37
CA TYR A 645 -7.84 -14.26 -18.67
C TYR A 645 -6.48 -14.29 -19.36
N GLU A 646 -5.69 -13.23 -19.15
CA GLU A 646 -4.28 -13.19 -19.52
C GLU A 646 -3.42 -13.11 -18.29
N ILE A 647 -2.45 -14.02 -18.20
CA ILE A 647 -1.41 -14.02 -17.19
C ILE A 647 -0.18 -13.36 -17.81
N ARG A 648 0.18 -12.19 -17.30
CA ARG A 648 1.24 -11.34 -17.83
C ARG A 648 2.42 -11.35 -16.88
N ILE A 649 3.58 -11.76 -17.37
CA ILE A 649 4.82 -11.80 -16.60
C ILE A 649 5.75 -10.75 -17.17
N GLY A 650 6.30 -9.90 -16.30
CA GLY A 650 7.13 -8.79 -16.73
C GLY A 650 8.08 -8.25 -15.68
N HIS A 651 8.81 -7.23 -16.10
CA HIS A 651 9.74 -6.45 -15.34
C HIS A 651 9.07 -5.26 -14.63
N SER A 652 7.95 -4.79 -15.17
CA SER A 652 7.10 -3.72 -14.61
C SER A 652 5.68 -3.83 -15.15
N SER A 653 4.76 -2.98 -14.69
CA SER A 653 3.38 -2.94 -15.20
C SER A 653 3.30 -2.65 -16.71
N ARG A 654 4.34 -2.07 -17.31
CA ARG A 654 4.42 -1.72 -18.74
C ARG A 654 5.50 -2.46 -19.54
N ASP A 655 6.39 -3.16 -18.87
CA ASP A 655 7.40 -4.01 -19.51
C ASP A 655 7.03 -5.49 -19.33
N ILE A 656 5.97 -5.90 -20.05
CA ILE A 656 5.49 -7.28 -20.06
C ILE A 656 6.32 -8.10 -21.04
N ARG A 657 6.96 -9.16 -20.57
CA ARG A 657 7.86 -10.03 -21.33
C ARG A 657 7.15 -11.24 -21.90
N VAL A 658 6.15 -11.76 -21.19
CA VAL A 658 5.38 -12.94 -21.58
C VAL A 658 3.91 -12.76 -21.22
N THR A 659 3.02 -13.23 -22.09
CA THR A 659 1.58 -13.30 -21.84
C THR A 659 1.09 -14.73 -22.15
N LEU A 660 0.42 -15.35 -21.18
CA LEU A 660 -0.15 -16.70 -21.29
C LEU A 660 -1.67 -16.62 -21.14
N PRO A 661 -2.44 -17.29 -22.01
CA PRO A 661 -3.89 -17.38 -21.87
C PRO A 661 -4.25 -18.39 -20.78
N LEU A 662 -5.23 -18.05 -19.95
CA LEU A 662 -5.83 -18.93 -18.95
C LEU A 662 -7.35 -18.88 -19.10
N HIS A 663 -8.00 -20.03 -19.14
CA HIS A 663 -9.47 -20.10 -19.09
C HIS A 663 -9.93 -20.38 -17.67
N TYR A 664 -10.89 -19.60 -17.15
CA TYR A 664 -11.54 -19.89 -15.87
C TYR A 664 -12.89 -20.58 -16.11
N ALA A 665 -13.04 -21.78 -15.57
CA ALA A 665 -14.25 -22.62 -15.70
C ALA A 665 -15.15 -22.50 -14.45
N GLY A 666 -15.43 -21.28 -14.02
CA GLY A 666 -16.38 -21.01 -12.94
C GLY A 666 -17.83 -21.25 -13.39
N THR A 667 -18.68 -21.58 -12.44
CA THR A 667 -20.12 -21.83 -12.66
C THR A 667 -21.00 -20.79 -12.00
N ARG A 668 -20.47 -20.02 -11.04
CA ARG A 668 -21.18 -18.97 -10.34
C ARG A 668 -21.52 -17.83 -11.30
N LEU A 669 -22.78 -17.45 -11.33
CA LEU A 669 -23.26 -16.28 -12.07
C LEU A 669 -23.57 -15.15 -11.07
N PRO A 670 -23.33 -13.87 -11.44
CA PRO A 670 -23.71 -12.75 -10.59
C PRO A 670 -25.22 -12.67 -10.43
N PRO A 671 -25.73 -12.12 -9.34
CA PRO A 671 -27.17 -11.87 -9.20
C PRO A 671 -27.59 -10.90 -10.29
N LEU A 672 -28.71 -11.21 -10.93
CA LEU A 672 -29.37 -10.34 -11.88
C LEU A 672 -30.69 -9.88 -11.27
N GLN A 673 -30.80 -8.58 -10.99
CA GLN A 673 -32.08 -7.99 -10.63
C GLN A 673 -32.85 -7.72 -11.92
N VAL A 674 -34.00 -8.34 -12.04
CA VAL A 674 -34.87 -8.19 -13.21
C VAL A 674 -36.11 -7.38 -12.81
N ASP A 675 -36.28 -6.26 -13.49
CA ASP A 675 -37.46 -5.42 -13.43
C ASP A 675 -37.92 -5.00 -14.83
N GLU A 676 -39.01 -4.26 -14.92
CA GLU A 676 -39.58 -3.80 -16.19
C GLU A 676 -38.66 -2.84 -16.97
N THR A 677 -37.63 -2.26 -16.31
CA THR A 677 -36.68 -1.34 -16.92
C THR A 677 -35.38 -2.02 -17.33
N THR A 678 -35.25 -3.32 -17.04
CA THR A 678 -34.06 -4.09 -17.40
C THR A 678 -33.93 -4.19 -18.92
N PRO A 679 -32.77 -3.77 -19.51
CA PRO A 679 -32.55 -3.84 -20.96
C PRO A 679 -32.53 -5.28 -21.49
N LEU A 680 -33.12 -5.47 -22.69
CA LEU A 680 -33.15 -6.78 -23.37
C LEU A 680 -31.75 -7.36 -23.60
N GLY A 681 -30.79 -6.53 -23.95
CA GLY A 681 -29.39 -6.97 -24.13
C GLY A 681 -28.81 -7.62 -22.88
N ILE A 682 -29.11 -7.11 -21.67
CA ILE A 682 -28.70 -7.72 -20.40
C ILE A 682 -29.37 -9.09 -20.21
N LEU A 683 -30.69 -9.17 -20.46
CA LEU A 683 -31.46 -10.40 -20.31
C LEU A 683 -31.06 -11.47 -21.33
N LEU A 684 -30.68 -11.06 -22.53
CA LEU A 684 -30.21 -11.98 -23.60
C LEU A 684 -28.76 -12.43 -23.37
N ALA A 685 -27.96 -11.67 -22.65
CA ALA A 685 -26.58 -12.03 -22.30
C ALA A 685 -26.50 -13.02 -21.12
N ASP A 686 -27.51 -13.07 -20.25
CA ASP A 686 -27.54 -13.96 -19.08
C ASP A 686 -28.13 -15.33 -19.48
N PRO A 687 -27.41 -16.45 -19.27
CA PRO A 687 -27.87 -17.77 -19.70
C PRO A 687 -29.13 -18.27 -18.99
N ARG A 688 -29.50 -17.70 -17.83
CA ARG A 688 -30.75 -18.00 -17.09
C ARG A 688 -31.95 -17.35 -17.74
N THR A 689 -31.84 -16.13 -18.22
CA THR A 689 -32.94 -15.33 -18.77
C THR A 689 -33.01 -15.36 -20.28
N ALA A 690 -31.89 -15.57 -20.99
CA ALA A 690 -31.87 -15.61 -22.47
C ALA A 690 -32.90 -16.58 -23.09
N PRO A 691 -33.07 -17.83 -22.63
CA PRO A 691 -34.06 -18.75 -23.17
C PRO A 691 -35.50 -18.25 -22.99
N VAL A 692 -35.78 -17.63 -21.85
CA VAL A 692 -37.11 -17.06 -21.51
C VAL A 692 -37.43 -15.90 -22.43
N VAL A 693 -36.51 -14.94 -22.59
CA VAL A 693 -36.68 -13.81 -23.49
C VAL A 693 -36.79 -14.21 -24.93
N GLN A 694 -35.91 -15.10 -25.41
CA GLN A 694 -35.98 -15.61 -26.78
C GLN A 694 -37.28 -16.34 -27.08
N HIS A 695 -37.83 -17.07 -26.11
CA HIS A 695 -39.11 -17.71 -26.26
C HIS A 695 -40.26 -16.68 -26.31
N ALA A 696 -40.24 -15.70 -25.40
CA ALA A 696 -41.29 -14.69 -25.33
C ALA A 696 -41.33 -13.73 -26.53
N LEU A 697 -40.14 -13.47 -27.15
CA LEU A 697 -39.99 -12.54 -28.26
C LEU A 697 -39.96 -13.20 -29.64
N ARG A 698 -40.17 -14.52 -29.72
CA ARG A 698 -40.02 -15.28 -30.96
C ARG A 698 -40.90 -14.75 -32.12
N ASP A 699 -42.12 -14.38 -31.83
CA ASP A 699 -43.09 -13.89 -32.83
C ASP A 699 -42.84 -12.40 -33.17
N GLU A 700 -42.41 -11.61 -32.23
CA GLU A 700 -42.15 -10.17 -32.38
C GLU A 700 -40.80 -9.87 -33.09
N THR A 701 -39.75 -10.67 -32.84
CA THR A 701 -38.49 -10.59 -33.56
C THR A 701 -38.64 -11.05 -35.02
N ALA A 702 -39.49 -12.05 -35.30
CA ALA A 702 -39.79 -12.46 -36.66
C ALA A 702 -40.51 -11.36 -37.46
N ALA A 703 -41.36 -10.59 -36.81
CA ALA A 703 -42.07 -9.47 -37.46
C ALA A 703 -41.14 -8.26 -37.73
N MET A 704 -40.15 -7.99 -36.83
CA MET A 704 -39.18 -6.91 -37.00
C MET A 704 -38.10 -7.25 -38.07
N THR A 705 -37.68 -8.49 -38.14
CA THR A 705 -36.67 -8.92 -39.14
C THR A 705 -37.27 -9.09 -40.54
N ASN A 706 -38.58 -9.32 -40.69
CA ASN A 706 -39.26 -9.44 -41.99
C ASN A 706 -39.79 -8.09 -42.54
N GLY A 707 -39.82 -7.03 -41.70
CA GLY A 707 -40.14 -5.67 -42.14
C GLY A 707 -38.94 -5.05 -42.82
N GLY A 708 -38.76 -5.31 -44.12
CA GLY A 708 -37.69 -4.70 -44.92
C GLY A 708 -37.83 -3.17 -44.95
N GLY A 709 -37.27 -2.51 -44.01
CA GLY A 709 -37.07 -1.06 -44.01
C GLY A 709 -35.82 -0.75 -44.83
N ASP A 710 -36.01 -0.18 -45.98
CA ASP A 710 -34.93 0.37 -46.82
C ASP A 710 -34.06 1.32 -45.99
N GLY A 711 -32.89 0.84 -45.51
CA GLY A 711 -31.70 1.63 -45.35
C GLY A 711 -31.67 2.79 -44.36
N LEU A 712 -32.65 2.95 -43.44
CA LEU A 712 -32.68 4.06 -42.48
C LEU A 712 -31.61 3.99 -41.38
N MET A 713 -31.15 2.77 -41.03
CA MET A 713 -30.08 2.58 -40.04
C MET A 713 -29.17 1.40 -40.42
N PRO A 714 -27.86 1.48 -40.15
CA PRO A 714 -26.98 0.33 -40.23
C PRO A 714 -27.45 -0.83 -39.35
N PRO A 715 -27.27 -2.12 -39.75
CA PRO A 715 -27.68 -3.26 -38.96
C PRO A 715 -27.12 -3.28 -37.53
N GLU A 716 -25.90 -2.80 -37.34
CA GLU A 716 -25.25 -2.66 -36.02
C GLU A 716 -25.93 -1.66 -35.10
N ALA A 717 -26.38 -0.51 -35.66
CA ALA A 717 -27.14 0.48 -34.91
C ALA A 717 -28.53 -0.02 -34.52
N MET A 718 -29.18 -0.82 -35.40
CA MET A 718 -30.45 -1.47 -35.08
C MET A 718 -30.29 -2.53 -33.98
N ALA A 719 -29.23 -3.32 -33.99
CA ALA A 719 -28.93 -4.29 -32.93
C ALA A 719 -28.70 -3.57 -31.57
N GLN A 720 -27.91 -2.51 -31.56
CA GLN A 720 -27.68 -1.71 -30.36
C GLN A 720 -28.97 -1.07 -29.83
N MET A 721 -29.82 -0.59 -30.69
CA MET A 721 -31.13 -0.05 -30.29
C MET A 721 -32.03 -1.13 -29.70
N PHE A 722 -32.03 -2.37 -30.28
CA PHE A 722 -32.79 -3.49 -29.76
C PHE A 722 -32.26 -3.93 -28.38
N ASP A 723 -30.95 -4.01 -28.21
CA ASP A 723 -30.32 -4.34 -26.93
C ASP A 723 -30.66 -3.32 -25.82
N ALA A 724 -30.85 -2.05 -26.18
CA ALA A 724 -31.21 -0.99 -25.26
C ALA A 724 -32.71 -0.93 -24.89
N LEU A 725 -33.58 -1.62 -25.63
CA LEU A 725 -35.00 -1.69 -25.30
C LEU A 725 -35.22 -2.37 -23.96
N THR A 726 -36.08 -1.83 -23.14
CA THR A 726 -36.46 -2.43 -21.87
C THR A 726 -37.75 -3.25 -22.02
N LEU A 727 -38.00 -4.14 -21.07
CA LEU A 727 -39.27 -4.90 -21.06
C LEU A 727 -40.47 -3.99 -21.08
N ARG A 728 -40.42 -2.83 -20.40
CA ARG A 728 -41.48 -1.84 -20.40
C ARG A 728 -41.74 -1.24 -21.80
N ASN A 729 -40.72 -1.06 -22.62
CA ASN A 729 -40.89 -0.54 -23.97
C ASN A 729 -41.77 -1.46 -24.85
N MET A 730 -41.82 -2.75 -24.55
CA MET A 730 -42.65 -3.71 -25.26
C MET A 730 -44.16 -3.45 -25.08
N ILE A 731 -44.55 -2.89 -23.92
CA ILE A 731 -45.95 -2.50 -23.70
C ILE A 731 -46.38 -1.44 -24.72
N ASN A 732 -45.50 -0.50 -25.01
CA ASN A 732 -45.81 0.63 -25.90
C ASN A 732 -46.09 0.18 -27.34
N PHE A 733 -45.68 -1.02 -27.73
CA PHE A 733 -45.85 -1.61 -29.07
C PHE A 733 -46.79 -2.81 -29.06
N GLY A 734 -47.21 -3.33 -27.88
CA GLY A 734 -47.82 -4.66 -27.75
C GLY A 734 -49.36 -4.67 -27.66
N GLY A 735 -50.03 -3.51 -27.65
CA GLY A 735 -51.50 -3.38 -27.56
C GLY A 735 -52.09 -3.74 -26.18
N PRO A 736 -53.43 -3.89 -26.05
CA PRO A 736 -54.15 -3.97 -24.78
C PRO A 736 -53.75 -5.13 -23.84
N GLN A 737 -53.16 -6.20 -24.37
CA GLN A 737 -52.75 -7.38 -23.58
C GLN A 737 -51.27 -7.33 -23.15
N ALA A 738 -50.54 -6.29 -23.53
CA ALA A 738 -49.10 -6.22 -23.29
C ALA A 738 -48.74 -6.15 -21.80
N GLU A 739 -49.57 -5.51 -20.99
CA GLU A 739 -49.34 -5.36 -19.54
C GLU A 739 -49.44 -6.70 -18.79
N GLU A 740 -50.44 -7.51 -19.12
CA GLU A 740 -50.57 -8.87 -18.56
C GLU A 740 -49.42 -9.80 -19.00
N LYS A 741 -49.02 -9.70 -20.28
CA LYS A 741 -47.88 -10.45 -20.82
C LYS A 741 -46.55 -10.02 -20.13
N LEU A 742 -46.33 -8.72 -19.89
CA LEU A 742 -45.18 -8.20 -19.20
C LEU A 742 -45.13 -8.73 -17.77
N THR A 743 -46.24 -8.67 -17.02
CA THR A 743 -46.28 -9.17 -15.64
C THR A 743 -45.87 -10.65 -15.56
N LYS A 744 -46.43 -11.50 -16.43
CA LYS A 744 -46.06 -12.94 -16.51
C LYS A 744 -44.62 -13.14 -16.89
N LEU A 745 -44.11 -12.36 -17.86
CA LEU A 745 -42.71 -12.47 -18.29
C LEU A 745 -41.75 -12.07 -17.17
N LEU A 746 -42.07 -10.97 -16.43
CA LEU A 746 -41.30 -10.53 -15.27
C LEU A 746 -41.22 -11.59 -14.17
N GLU A 747 -42.37 -12.18 -13.80
CA GLU A 747 -42.44 -13.27 -12.82
C GLU A 747 -41.54 -14.45 -13.28
N THR A 748 -41.68 -14.88 -14.55
CA THR A 748 -40.86 -15.97 -15.10
C THR A 748 -39.38 -15.66 -15.11
N LEU A 749 -38.98 -14.41 -15.43
CA LEU A 749 -37.57 -13.98 -15.44
C LEU A 749 -37.02 -13.85 -14.02
N GLN A 750 -37.81 -13.35 -13.07
CA GLN A 750 -37.42 -13.26 -11.65
C GLN A 750 -37.22 -14.64 -11.04
N ASP A 751 -38.11 -15.61 -11.37
CA ASP A 751 -37.92 -17.00 -10.95
C ASP A 751 -36.70 -17.65 -11.57
N ALA A 752 -36.36 -17.32 -12.80
CA ALA A 752 -35.21 -17.87 -13.51
C ALA A 752 -33.85 -17.40 -12.95
N VAL A 753 -33.81 -16.26 -12.27
CA VAL A 753 -32.57 -15.68 -11.69
C VAL A 753 -32.40 -15.97 -10.20
N GLN A 754 -33.42 -16.48 -9.53
CA GLN A 754 -33.34 -16.98 -8.16
C GLN A 754 -32.62 -18.33 -8.11
#